data_674988a7e44e55c7025a6f387f2aafda
#
_entry.id   674988a7e44e55c7025a6f387f2aafda
#
_cell.length_a   1.000
_cell.length_b   1.000
_cell.length_c   1.000
_cell.angle_alpha   90.00
_cell.angle_beta   90.00
_cell.angle_gamma   90.00
#
_symmetry.space_group_name_H-M   'P 1'
#
loop_
_entity.id
_entity.type
_entity.pdbx_description
1 polymer ?
#
loop_
_entity_poly.entity_id
_entity_poly.type
_entity_poly.pdbx_seq_one_letter_code
_entity_poly.pdbx_strand_id
1 'polypeptide(L)'
;AQLLGTPGEYDAIQAELRGVIFKDPMAPDAVEVGWQTADDYLSGDVRSKLRVAQMAADRDSSFHINVEALQKAQPKDLDASEIDVRLGATWIDADYIQQFMEETFETPYYLRRSIEVKFSELTAEWRINGKSSPNYNDVAAYVTYGTERANAYRILEETLNLKDIRIYDTIEDADGKQKRVLNKKETTLAQQKQQAIKDAFRDWIWRDPHRRETLSTKYNELFNSTRPREYDGSHIRFGGMNPDITLREHQRNAIAHVLYGGNTLLAHEVGAGKTFEMAASAMESKRLGLSQKSLFVVPNHLTLQWANEFLHLYPSAKLLVATKKDFETANRKKFCARIATGDYDAVIIGHSQFEKIPLSAERQERQLREQIDEIEGAIAELKWQRGENFTIKQMEKTRKSLEARLDKLLAADKKDDVITFEQLGVDRLFVDESHAFKNLFLYTKMRNVAGLSTSEAQKSSDMFAKCQYLDELTGGKGITFATGTPISNSMTELYTNMRYLQYGTLQRMGLGHFDSWASSFGETQTAIELAPEGTGYRAKTRFAKFYNLPELIALFKECADIQTPDMLNLPIPKAEYENVVLQPSEHQKEMVTSLAERAEAVRDRRVEPHEDNMLKITNDGRKLALDQRLINPLLPDEEHSKVNALVEKAYEIWERTADAKSAQLIFCDLSTPKNLGKITAADGKEVSEEEVFDDVYHDIKRKLIRKGVPEKEIAFIHEANTELRKTELFGKVRSGQVRFLIGSTQKMGAGTNVQDRLIALHHLDVPWRPSDIEQQEGRILRQGNRNDTVHIYRYVTEGT
;
A
#
# COMPACT_ATOMS: atom_id res chain seq x y z
N ALA A 1 22.16 -26.33 -16.82
CA ALA A 1 23.46 -26.69 -16.19
C ALA A 1 23.68 -28.22 -16.18
N GLN A 2 22.69 -29.04 -15.86
CA GLN A 2 22.84 -30.53 -15.88
C GLN A 2 22.94 -31.13 -17.29
N LEU A 3 22.48 -30.44 -18.33
CA LEU A 3 22.59 -30.86 -19.74
C LEU A 3 23.98 -30.57 -20.34
N LEU A 4 24.80 -29.75 -19.70
CA LEU A 4 26.14 -29.39 -20.16
C LEU A 4 27.21 -30.28 -19.50
N GLY A 5 26.95 -31.56 -19.31
CA GLY A 5 27.73 -32.40 -18.40
C GLY A 5 29.08 -32.93 -18.92
N THR A 6 29.40 -32.86 -20.22
CA THR A 6 30.68 -33.32 -20.71
C THR A 6 31.33 -32.34 -21.67
N PRO A 7 32.66 -32.06 -21.60
CA PRO A 7 33.32 -31.03 -22.38
C PRO A 7 33.19 -31.21 -23.91
N GLY A 8 33.05 -32.39 -24.41
CA GLY A 8 32.91 -32.64 -25.87
C GLY A 8 31.50 -32.39 -26.43
N GLU A 9 30.47 -32.23 -25.57
CA GLU A 9 29.10 -31.99 -25.97
C GLU A 9 28.70 -30.49 -25.90
N TYR A 10 29.55 -29.68 -25.28
CA TYR A 10 29.26 -28.26 -25.09
C TYR A 10 29.08 -27.48 -26.37
N ASP A 11 29.99 -27.69 -27.36
CA ASP A 11 29.97 -26.95 -28.62
C ASP A 11 28.74 -27.30 -29.44
N ALA A 12 28.29 -28.57 -29.44
CA ALA A 12 27.10 -29.02 -30.14
C ALA A 12 25.82 -28.44 -29.46
N ILE A 13 25.75 -28.48 -28.13
CA ILE A 13 24.62 -27.95 -27.37
C ILE A 13 24.53 -26.45 -27.51
N GLN A 14 25.66 -25.74 -27.45
CA GLN A 14 25.69 -24.29 -27.66
C GLN A 14 25.24 -23.92 -29.09
N ALA A 15 25.62 -24.70 -30.11
CA ALA A 15 25.18 -24.47 -31.48
C ALA A 15 23.69 -24.67 -31.66
N GLU A 16 23.10 -25.71 -31.04
CA GLU A 16 21.65 -25.97 -31.07
C GLU A 16 20.83 -24.95 -30.28
N LEU A 17 21.34 -24.50 -29.13
CA LEU A 17 20.68 -23.53 -28.26
C LEU A 17 21.04 -22.08 -28.57
N ARG A 18 21.73 -21.83 -29.72
CA ARG A 18 22.11 -20.47 -30.13
C ARG A 18 20.90 -19.55 -30.26
N GLY A 19 20.92 -18.46 -29.49
CA GLY A 19 19.81 -17.50 -29.40
C GLY A 19 18.66 -17.91 -28.46
N VAL A 20 18.73 -19.12 -27.87
CA VAL A 20 17.79 -19.55 -26.81
C VAL A 20 18.39 -19.36 -25.43
N ILE A 21 19.74 -19.53 -25.34
CA ILE A 21 20.48 -19.22 -24.11
C ILE A 21 21.62 -18.26 -24.42
N PHE A 22 22.00 -17.47 -23.43
CA PHE A 22 23.09 -16.49 -23.48
C PHE A 22 24.01 -16.65 -22.28
N LYS A 23 25.32 -16.57 -22.51
CA LYS A 23 26.30 -16.49 -21.43
C LYS A 23 26.33 -15.08 -20.89
N ASP A 24 26.21 -14.92 -19.58
CA ASP A 24 26.39 -13.63 -18.93
C ASP A 24 27.87 -13.25 -18.94
N PRO A 25 28.26 -12.11 -19.54
CA PRO A 25 29.65 -11.69 -19.58
C PRO A 25 30.25 -11.39 -18.20
N MET A 26 29.42 -11.15 -17.19
CA MET A 26 29.85 -10.89 -15.80
C MET A 26 30.02 -12.18 -14.99
N ALA A 27 29.60 -13.31 -15.52
CA ALA A 27 29.75 -14.59 -14.84
C ALA A 27 31.19 -15.06 -14.89
N PRO A 28 31.64 -15.96 -13.96
CA PRO A 28 32.97 -16.57 -14.02
C PRO A 28 33.25 -17.24 -15.38
N ASP A 29 34.54 -17.28 -15.78
CA ASP A 29 34.99 -17.83 -17.08
C ASP A 29 34.77 -19.35 -17.23
N ALA A 30 34.19 -20.03 -16.26
CA ALA A 30 33.86 -21.45 -16.36
C ALA A 30 32.71 -21.67 -17.36
N VAL A 31 32.86 -22.67 -18.23
CA VAL A 31 31.92 -22.98 -19.34
C VAL A 31 30.54 -23.37 -18.79
N GLU A 32 30.49 -23.94 -17.56
CA GLU A 32 29.31 -24.53 -16.97
C GLU A 32 28.40 -23.51 -16.29
N VAL A 33 28.83 -22.29 -16.06
CA VAL A 33 28.09 -21.29 -15.25
C VAL A 33 27.74 -20.04 -16.03
N GLY A 34 26.79 -19.28 -15.54
CA GLY A 34 26.43 -17.99 -16.10
C GLY A 34 25.57 -18.06 -17.37
N TRP A 35 24.97 -19.19 -17.66
CA TRP A 35 24.00 -19.32 -18.75
C TRP A 35 22.61 -18.92 -18.30
N GLN A 36 21.98 -18.05 -19.08
CA GLN A 36 20.61 -17.57 -18.87
C GLN A 36 19.76 -17.86 -20.10
N THR A 37 18.46 -18.09 -19.91
CA THR A 37 17.54 -18.19 -21.04
C THR A 37 17.38 -16.83 -21.71
N ALA A 38 16.94 -16.81 -22.97
CA ALA A 38 16.70 -15.57 -23.71
C ALA A 38 15.73 -14.64 -22.95
N ASP A 39 14.66 -15.20 -22.37
CA ASP A 39 13.67 -14.42 -21.60
C ASP A 39 14.27 -13.75 -20.36
N ASP A 40 15.24 -14.38 -19.72
CA ASP A 40 15.94 -13.86 -18.56
C ASP A 40 17.03 -12.85 -18.99
N TYR A 41 17.84 -13.21 -19.96
CA TYR A 41 18.95 -12.38 -20.40
C TYR A 41 18.50 -11.08 -21.09
N LEU A 42 17.46 -11.17 -21.93
CA LEU A 42 16.92 -10.05 -22.73
C LEU A 42 15.82 -9.27 -22.03
N SER A 43 15.74 -9.33 -20.70
CA SER A 43 14.81 -8.58 -19.84
C SER A 43 15.56 -7.86 -18.72
N GLY A 44 14.85 -7.08 -17.91
CA GLY A 44 15.45 -6.21 -16.89
C GLY A 44 16.17 -5.02 -17.51
N ASP A 45 17.24 -4.54 -16.90
CA ASP A 45 18.05 -3.41 -17.41
C ASP A 45 18.87 -3.81 -18.65
N VAL A 46 18.18 -3.83 -19.80
CA VAL A 46 18.77 -4.24 -21.08
C VAL A 46 19.80 -3.24 -21.64
N ARG A 47 19.75 -1.96 -21.21
CA ARG A 47 20.76 -0.96 -21.62
C ARG A 47 22.10 -1.23 -20.96
N SER A 48 22.09 -1.46 -19.64
CA SER A 48 23.30 -1.84 -18.92
C SER A 48 23.88 -3.17 -19.43
N LYS A 49 23.02 -4.16 -19.67
CA LYS A 49 23.43 -5.45 -20.23
C LYS A 49 24.07 -5.28 -21.62
N LEU A 50 23.55 -4.40 -22.48
CA LEU A 50 24.12 -4.12 -23.79
C LEU A 50 25.53 -3.52 -23.68
N ARG A 51 25.72 -2.53 -22.78
CA ARG A 51 27.05 -1.94 -22.55
C ARG A 51 28.09 -3.01 -22.12
N VAL A 52 27.70 -3.86 -21.18
CA VAL A 52 28.56 -4.95 -20.69
C VAL A 52 28.85 -5.95 -21.80
N ALA A 53 27.86 -6.33 -22.61
CA ALA A 53 28.03 -7.24 -23.73
C ALA A 53 28.94 -6.65 -24.82
N GLN A 54 28.86 -5.35 -25.09
CA GLN A 54 29.77 -4.66 -26.02
C GLN A 54 31.21 -4.71 -25.53
N MET A 55 31.46 -4.38 -24.26
CA MET A 55 32.78 -4.45 -23.64
C MET A 55 33.36 -5.89 -23.66
N ALA A 56 32.49 -6.89 -23.51
CA ALA A 56 32.89 -8.28 -23.59
C ALA A 56 33.20 -8.71 -25.04
N ALA A 57 32.40 -8.29 -26.02
CA ALA A 57 32.58 -8.59 -27.44
C ALA A 57 33.88 -7.97 -28.01
N ASP A 58 34.35 -6.85 -27.48
CA ASP A 58 35.65 -6.25 -27.81
C ASP A 58 36.83 -7.14 -27.39
N ARG A 59 36.62 -8.02 -26.41
CA ARG A 59 37.62 -8.94 -25.88
C ARG A 59 37.48 -10.36 -26.45
N ASP A 60 36.23 -10.80 -26.61
CA ASP A 60 35.86 -12.13 -27.09
C ASP A 60 34.67 -12.03 -28.06
N SER A 61 34.93 -12.34 -29.31
CA SER A 61 33.93 -12.27 -30.38
C SER A 61 32.72 -13.18 -30.20
N SER A 62 32.80 -14.17 -29.31
CA SER A 62 31.66 -15.05 -28.99
C SER A 62 30.46 -14.26 -28.41
N PHE A 63 30.71 -13.09 -27.77
CA PHE A 63 29.68 -12.22 -27.22
C PHE A 63 28.98 -11.33 -28.27
N HIS A 64 29.34 -11.34 -29.53
CA HIS A 64 28.63 -10.59 -30.57
C HIS A 64 27.15 -11.01 -30.67
N ILE A 65 26.84 -12.28 -30.43
CA ILE A 65 25.43 -12.74 -30.39
C ILE A 65 24.61 -12.07 -29.26
N ASN A 66 25.25 -11.84 -28.13
CA ASN A 66 24.63 -11.12 -27.01
C ASN A 66 24.35 -9.68 -27.42
N VAL A 67 25.30 -9.00 -28.06
CA VAL A 67 25.15 -7.62 -28.54
C VAL A 67 24.01 -7.52 -29.55
N GLU A 68 23.96 -8.37 -30.55
CA GLU A 68 22.90 -8.37 -31.56
C GLU A 68 21.49 -8.60 -30.94
N ALA A 69 21.41 -9.56 -30.02
CA ALA A 69 20.16 -9.87 -29.34
C ALA A 69 19.69 -8.72 -28.43
N LEU A 70 20.61 -8.14 -27.63
CA LEU A 70 20.32 -7.02 -26.75
C LEU A 70 19.99 -5.74 -27.52
N GLN A 71 20.62 -5.47 -28.68
CA GLN A 71 20.24 -4.35 -29.54
C GLN A 71 18.79 -4.45 -30.01
N LYS A 72 18.33 -5.64 -30.38
CA LYS A 72 16.94 -5.89 -30.78
C LYS A 72 15.96 -5.79 -29.59
N ALA A 73 16.43 -6.04 -28.38
CA ALA A 73 15.65 -6.03 -27.16
C ALA A 73 15.52 -4.62 -26.53
N GLN A 74 16.27 -3.61 -27.03
CA GLN A 74 16.23 -2.26 -26.49
C GLN A 74 14.82 -1.66 -26.59
N PRO A 75 14.32 -1.00 -25.53
CA PRO A 75 13.14 -0.16 -25.66
C PRO A 75 13.42 0.99 -26.66
N LYS A 76 12.36 1.43 -27.33
CA LYS A 76 12.46 2.61 -28.21
C LYS A 76 12.87 3.81 -27.35
N ASP A 77 13.84 4.59 -27.83
CA ASP A 77 14.21 5.84 -27.19
C ASP A 77 13.03 6.82 -27.21
N LEU A 78 12.76 7.38 -26.05
CA LEU A 78 11.79 8.47 -25.90
C LEU A 78 12.44 9.78 -26.31
N ASP A 79 11.72 10.56 -27.07
CA ASP A 79 12.14 11.92 -27.43
C ASP A 79 11.63 12.94 -26.38
N ALA A 80 12.10 14.18 -26.49
CA ALA A 80 11.76 15.23 -25.55
C ALA A 80 10.25 15.54 -25.46
N SER A 81 9.46 15.18 -26.46
CA SER A 81 8.00 15.38 -26.46
C SER A 81 7.26 14.28 -25.68
N GLU A 82 7.90 13.13 -25.51
CA GLU A 82 7.38 11.97 -24.77
C GLU A 82 7.79 11.97 -23.30
N ILE A 83 8.72 12.87 -22.89
CA ILE A 83 9.26 12.95 -21.54
C ILE A 83 8.69 14.14 -20.78
N ASP A 84 7.94 13.87 -19.71
CA ASP A 84 7.49 14.90 -18.79
C ASP A 84 8.58 15.26 -17.79
N VAL A 85 9.05 16.51 -17.85
CA VAL A 85 10.05 17.04 -16.93
C VAL A 85 9.47 18.13 -16.06
N ARG A 86 9.79 18.08 -14.77
CA ARG A 86 9.29 19.05 -13.80
C ARG A 86 10.38 19.66 -12.97
N LEU A 87 10.10 20.86 -12.47
CA LEU A 87 10.89 21.45 -11.42
C LEU A 87 10.87 20.55 -10.17
N GLY A 88 12.06 20.25 -9.67
CA GLY A 88 12.27 19.38 -8.53
C GLY A 88 12.56 17.91 -8.88
N ALA A 89 12.51 17.53 -10.16
CA ALA A 89 12.96 16.23 -10.61
C ALA A 89 14.46 16.06 -10.29
N THR A 90 14.79 15.09 -9.43
CA THR A 90 16.13 14.95 -8.87
C THR A 90 17.16 14.38 -9.84
N TRP A 91 16.71 13.89 -11.00
CA TRP A 91 17.60 13.47 -12.07
C TRP A 91 18.12 14.62 -12.96
N ILE A 92 17.55 15.83 -12.79
CA ILE A 92 18.03 17.06 -13.43
C ILE A 92 19.13 17.66 -12.58
N ASP A 93 20.29 17.88 -13.14
CA ASP A 93 21.44 18.44 -12.43
C ASP A 93 21.17 19.89 -12.01
N ALA A 94 21.74 20.28 -10.87
CA ALA A 94 21.57 21.63 -10.31
C ALA A 94 22.00 22.75 -11.27
N ASP A 95 22.97 22.48 -12.14
CA ASP A 95 23.47 23.43 -13.14
C ASP A 95 22.40 23.84 -14.15
N TYR A 96 21.52 22.92 -14.56
CA TYR A 96 20.40 23.25 -15.44
C TYR A 96 19.35 24.12 -14.74
N ILE A 97 19.12 23.89 -13.46
CA ILE A 97 18.20 24.72 -12.67
C ILE A 97 18.82 26.11 -12.45
N GLN A 98 20.15 26.18 -12.23
CA GLN A 98 20.88 27.45 -12.16
C GLN A 98 20.76 28.25 -13.47
N GLN A 99 20.98 27.61 -14.61
CA GLN A 99 20.83 28.23 -15.93
C GLN A 99 19.39 28.74 -16.16
N PHE A 100 18.40 27.88 -15.87
CA PHE A 100 16.99 28.27 -15.96
C PHE A 100 16.68 29.51 -15.14
N MET A 101 17.12 29.51 -13.89
CA MET A 101 16.92 30.63 -12.96
C MET A 101 17.56 31.91 -13.48
N GLU A 102 18.82 31.83 -13.94
CA GLU A 102 19.55 33.00 -14.45
C GLU A 102 18.94 33.57 -15.72
N GLU A 103 18.53 32.73 -16.67
CA GLU A 103 17.95 33.14 -17.94
C GLU A 103 16.52 33.67 -17.77
N THR A 104 15.68 32.94 -17.01
CA THR A 104 14.24 33.24 -16.92
C THR A 104 13.97 34.42 -15.99
N PHE A 105 14.71 34.55 -14.90
CA PHE A 105 14.55 35.65 -13.95
C PHE A 105 15.45 36.86 -14.30
N GLU A 106 16.17 36.79 -15.44
CA GLU A 106 17.09 37.84 -15.88
C GLU A 106 18.07 38.27 -14.75
N THR A 107 18.58 37.23 -14.02
CA THR A 107 19.40 37.47 -12.83
C THR A 107 20.58 38.36 -13.14
N PRO A 108 20.72 39.54 -12.47
CA PRO A 108 21.79 40.48 -12.72
C PRO A 108 23.16 39.81 -12.56
N TYR A 109 24.11 40.14 -13.45
CA TYR A 109 25.43 39.52 -13.49
C TYR A 109 26.18 39.56 -12.14
N TYR A 110 26.06 40.66 -11.40
CA TYR A 110 26.69 40.80 -10.09
C TYR A 110 26.09 39.92 -8.99
N LEU A 111 24.84 39.40 -9.18
CA LEU A 111 24.17 38.50 -8.26
C LEU A 111 24.39 37.04 -8.61
N ARG A 112 24.76 36.68 -9.83
CA ARG A 112 24.91 35.29 -10.28
C ARG A 112 25.86 34.43 -9.44
N ARG A 113 26.88 35.07 -8.86
CA ARG A 113 27.82 34.37 -7.95
C ARG A 113 27.29 34.24 -6.51
N SER A 114 26.29 35.05 -6.13
CA SER A 114 25.74 35.06 -4.78
C SER A 114 24.44 34.27 -4.67
N ILE A 115 23.74 34.04 -5.80
CA ILE A 115 22.52 33.25 -5.85
C ILE A 115 22.86 31.91 -6.52
N GLU A 116 22.92 30.87 -5.71
CA GLU A 116 23.42 29.56 -6.12
C GLU A 116 22.38 28.45 -5.81
N VAL A 117 22.06 27.63 -6.79
CA VAL A 117 21.22 26.43 -6.63
C VAL A 117 22.08 25.27 -6.16
N LYS A 118 21.67 24.61 -5.10
CA LYS A 118 22.29 23.40 -4.55
C LYS A 118 21.26 22.29 -4.38
N PHE A 119 21.70 21.08 -4.58
CA PHE A 119 20.94 19.86 -4.34
C PHE A 119 21.70 18.95 -3.40
N SER A 120 21.01 18.40 -2.40
CA SER A 120 21.55 17.38 -1.50
C SER A 120 21.02 16.03 -1.89
N GLU A 121 21.88 15.09 -2.29
CA GLU A 121 21.49 13.71 -2.57
C GLU A 121 21.03 12.96 -1.32
N LEU A 122 21.61 13.28 -0.16
CA LEU A 122 21.28 12.65 1.11
C LEU A 122 19.87 12.95 1.61
N THR A 123 19.36 14.16 1.33
CA THR A 123 18.05 14.62 1.81
C THR A 123 17.05 14.84 0.69
N ALA A 124 17.49 14.71 -0.56
CA ALA A 124 16.75 15.10 -1.76
C ALA A 124 16.22 16.56 -1.69
N GLU A 125 16.94 17.46 -0.98
CA GLU A 125 16.53 18.85 -0.76
C GLU A 125 17.23 19.79 -1.73
N TRP A 126 16.43 20.63 -2.38
CA TRP A 126 16.90 21.73 -3.21
C TRP A 126 17.01 23.00 -2.41
N ARG A 127 18.00 23.80 -2.72
CA ARG A 127 18.25 25.04 -2.04
C ARG A 127 18.74 26.12 -2.98
N ILE A 128 18.29 27.36 -2.74
CA ILE A 128 18.77 28.55 -3.43
C ILE A 128 19.40 29.49 -2.37
N ASN A 129 20.72 29.49 -2.33
CA ASN A 129 21.46 30.43 -1.50
C ASN A 129 21.31 31.84 -2.05
N GLY A 130 21.34 32.84 -1.21
CA GLY A 130 21.25 34.25 -1.65
C GLY A 130 19.88 34.66 -2.21
N LYS A 131 18.85 33.86 -2.06
CA LYS A 131 17.48 34.13 -2.56
C LYS A 131 16.86 35.44 -2.10
N SER A 132 17.35 36.05 -1.06
CA SER A 132 16.90 37.34 -0.53
C SER A 132 17.77 38.52 -1.01
N SER A 133 18.76 38.27 -1.86
CA SER A 133 19.70 39.30 -2.35
C SER A 133 19.15 40.26 -3.41
N PRO A 134 18.13 39.90 -4.22
CA PRO A 134 17.57 40.79 -5.23
C PRO A 134 16.96 42.03 -4.61
N ASN A 135 17.15 43.19 -5.30
CA ASN A 135 16.55 44.46 -4.90
C ASN A 135 15.01 44.39 -5.18
N TYR A 136 14.21 45.05 -4.35
CA TYR A 136 12.75 45.14 -4.54
C TYR A 136 12.33 45.80 -5.88
N ASN A 137 13.23 46.51 -6.54
CA ASN A 137 12.99 47.09 -7.87
C ASN A 137 13.20 46.09 -9.03
N ASP A 138 13.62 44.85 -8.73
CA ASP A 138 13.78 43.81 -9.74
C ASP A 138 12.40 43.30 -10.18
N VAL A 139 12.01 43.72 -11.39
CA VAL A 139 10.68 43.39 -11.95
C VAL A 139 10.50 41.90 -12.19
N ALA A 140 11.53 41.20 -12.67
CA ALA A 140 11.46 39.78 -12.89
C ALA A 140 11.28 39.02 -11.55
N ALA A 141 12.01 39.44 -10.52
CA ALA A 141 11.99 38.77 -9.23
C ALA A 141 10.73 39.05 -8.39
N TYR A 142 10.14 40.22 -8.46
CA TYR A 142 9.05 40.64 -7.57
C TYR A 142 7.70 40.87 -8.26
N VAL A 143 7.66 40.97 -9.60
CA VAL A 143 6.44 41.29 -10.34
C VAL A 143 6.11 40.18 -11.34
N THR A 144 7.05 39.79 -12.22
CA THR A 144 6.78 38.80 -13.26
C THR A 144 6.63 37.40 -12.69
N TYR A 145 7.64 36.94 -11.94
CA TYR A 145 7.72 35.58 -11.38
C TYR A 145 7.62 35.53 -9.85
N GLY A 146 7.43 36.67 -9.19
CA GLY A 146 7.29 36.79 -7.76
C GLY A 146 6.23 37.76 -7.32
N THR A 147 6.16 37.97 -5.99
CA THR A 147 5.31 38.95 -5.32
C THR A 147 6.15 39.72 -4.32
N GLU A 148 5.65 40.85 -3.79
CA GLU A 148 6.34 41.59 -2.73
C GLU A 148 6.65 40.73 -1.49
N ARG A 149 5.82 39.73 -1.21
CA ARG A 149 5.98 38.87 -0.01
C ARG A 149 6.74 37.57 -0.29
N ALA A 150 6.89 37.18 -1.55
CA ALA A 150 7.64 36.01 -1.99
C ALA A 150 8.22 36.26 -3.37
N ASN A 151 9.53 36.53 -3.45
CA ASN A 151 10.19 36.73 -4.71
C ASN A 151 10.32 35.43 -5.53
N ALA A 152 10.67 35.52 -6.82
CA ALA A 152 10.80 34.40 -7.72
C ALA A 152 11.74 33.30 -7.23
N TYR A 153 12.85 33.63 -6.62
CA TYR A 153 13.86 32.67 -6.10
C TYR A 153 13.29 31.84 -4.94
N ARG A 154 12.55 32.46 -4.04
CA ARG A 154 11.86 31.76 -2.96
C ARG A 154 10.76 30.83 -3.50
N ILE A 155 9.98 31.32 -4.45
CA ILE A 155 8.92 30.52 -5.09
C ILE A 155 9.54 29.32 -5.84
N LEU A 156 10.66 29.54 -6.54
CA LEU A 156 11.40 28.47 -7.22
C LEU A 156 11.89 27.41 -6.22
N GLU A 157 12.51 27.82 -5.11
CA GLU A 157 12.98 26.88 -4.09
C GLU A 157 11.83 26.03 -3.49
N GLU A 158 10.69 26.64 -3.16
CA GLU A 158 9.52 25.91 -2.68
C GLU A 158 9.00 24.94 -3.74
N THR A 159 9.02 25.36 -5.02
CA THR A 159 8.59 24.51 -6.16
C THR A 159 9.53 23.33 -6.35
N LEU A 160 10.84 23.53 -6.33
CA LEU A 160 11.86 22.48 -6.43
C LEU A 160 11.69 21.44 -5.30
N ASN A 161 11.25 21.88 -4.14
CA ASN A 161 10.98 21.04 -2.99
C ASN A 161 9.55 20.48 -2.94
N LEU A 162 8.80 20.53 -4.04
CA LEU A 162 7.43 19.99 -4.19
C LEU A 162 6.44 20.58 -3.16
N LYS A 163 6.69 21.84 -2.74
CA LYS A 163 5.85 22.56 -1.79
C LYS A 163 5.02 23.61 -2.52
N ASP A 164 3.74 23.71 -2.19
CA ASP A 164 2.91 24.84 -2.63
C ASP A 164 3.24 26.06 -1.78
N ILE A 165 3.47 27.18 -2.44
CA ILE A 165 3.77 28.43 -1.75
C ILE A 165 2.57 28.90 -0.92
N ARG A 166 2.81 29.28 0.32
CA ARG A 166 1.79 29.76 1.26
C ARG A 166 2.29 31.02 1.98
N ILE A 167 1.48 32.04 1.97
CA ILE A 167 1.77 33.32 2.62
C ILE A 167 0.93 33.44 3.90
N TYR A 168 1.58 33.75 5.01
CA TYR A 168 0.94 33.87 6.31
C TYR A 168 1.10 35.28 6.87
N ASP A 169 0.03 35.81 7.47
CA ASP A 169 0.05 36.99 8.29
C ASP A 169 0.23 36.59 9.75
N THR A 170 0.96 37.43 10.49
CA THR A 170 1.04 37.28 11.94
C THR A 170 0.05 38.25 12.55
N ILE A 171 -0.98 37.74 13.20
CA ILE A 171 -1.99 38.53 13.93
C ILE A 171 -1.83 38.28 15.42
N GLU A 172 -2.10 39.29 16.23
CA GLU A 172 -2.13 39.16 17.67
C GLU A 172 -3.53 38.76 18.11
N ASP A 173 -3.64 37.66 18.86
CA ASP A 173 -4.91 37.20 19.42
C ASP A 173 -5.35 38.04 20.60
N ALA A 174 -6.60 37.97 21.04
CA ALA A 174 -7.15 38.70 22.16
C ALA A 174 -6.34 38.52 23.46
N ASP A 175 -5.58 37.46 23.59
CA ASP A 175 -4.68 37.12 24.70
C ASP A 175 -3.23 37.65 24.51
N GLY A 176 -2.96 38.46 23.49
CA GLY A 176 -1.60 38.98 23.18
C GLY A 176 -0.65 37.95 22.59
N LYS A 177 -1.15 36.77 22.18
CA LYS A 177 -0.35 35.71 21.52
C LYS A 177 -0.29 35.92 20.02
N GLN A 178 0.89 35.88 19.45
CA GLN A 178 1.07 35.91 17.99
C GLN A 178 0.60 34.61 17.33
N LYS A 179 -0.40 34.73 16.45
CA LYS A 179 -0.96 33.61 15.65
C LYS A 179 -0.67 33.83 14.16
N ARG A 180 -0.16 32.80 13.49
CA ARG A 180 0.05 32.84 12.04
C ARG A 180 -1.24 32.40 11.33
N VAL A 181 -1.80 33.29 10.52
CA VAL A 181 -3.03 33.03 9.74
C VAL A 181 -2.72 33.07 8.26
N LEU A 182 -3.26 32.13 7.51
CA LEU A 182 -3.06 32.05 6.06
C LEU A 182 -3.72 33.25 5.36
N ASN A 183 -2.90 34.04 4.65
CA ASN A 183 -3.40 35.09 3.78
C ASN A 183 -3.82 34.48 2.42
N LYS A 184 -5.12 34.32 2.22
CA LYS A 184 -5.65 33.66 1.03
C LYS A 184 -5.33 34.41 -0.27
N LYS A 185 -5.47 35.76 -0.27
CA LYS A 185 -5.24 36.60 -1.45
C LYS A 185 -3.78 36.53 -1.89
N GLU A 186 -2.85 36.76 -0.97
CA GLU A 186 -1.42 36.71 -1.24
C GLU A 186 -0.95 35.30 -1.62
N THR A 187 -1.50 34.27 -0.98
CA THR A 187 -1.21 32.88 -1.32
C THR A 187 -1.67 32.54 -2.73
N THR A 188 -2.87 32.95 -3.14
CA THR A 188 -3.37 32.70 -4.49
C THR A 188 -2.52 33.40 -5.53
N LEU A 189 -2.13 34.65 -5.30
CA LEU A 189 -1.23 35.39 -6.19
C LEU A 189 0.13 34.70 -6.31
N ALA A 190 0.73 34.29 -5.18
CA ALA A 190 2.01 33.57 -5.19
C ALA A 190 1.93 32.22 -5.90
N GLN A 191 0.83 31.49 -5.76
CA GLN A 191 0.57 30.23 -6.48
C GLN A 191 0.42 30.42 -8.00
N GLN A 192 -0.17 31.53 -8.43
CA GLN A 192 -0.20 31.87 -9.86
C GLN A 192 1.23 32.12 -10.40
N LYS A 193 2.09 32.79 -9.62
CA LYS A 193 3.51 32.97 -9.98
C LYS A 193 4.25 31.64 -9.98
N GLN A 194 3.97 30.79 -9.02
CA GLN A 194 4.52 29.43 -8.97
C GLN A 194 4.15 28.63 -10.22
N GLN A 195 2.91 28.72 -10.69
CA GLN A 195 2.49 28.08 -11.92
C GLN A 195 3.18 28.66 -13.15
N ALA A 196 3.31 30.00 -13.22
CA ALA A 196 4.04 30.66 -14.31
C ALA A 196 5.52 30.22 -14.39
N ILE A 197 6.18 29.99 -13.25
CA ILE A 197 7.55 29.46 -13.21
C ILE A 197 7.58 28.01 -13.73
N LYS A 198 6.62 27.17 -13.34
CA LYS A 198 6.51 25.78 -13.83
C LYS A 198 6.32 25.73 -15.34
N ASP A 199 5.45 26.58 -15.88
CA ASP A 199 5.18 26.65 -17.32
C ASP A 199 6.41 27.19 -18.09
N ALA A 200 7.06 28.23 -17.58
CA ALA A 200 8.30 28.74 -18.15
C ALA A 200 9.42 27.68 -18.19
N PHE A 201 9.54 26.85 -17.14
CA PHE A 201 10.52 25.76 -17.11
C PHE A 201 10.21 24.69 -18.14
N ARG A 202 8.95 24.30 -18.31
CA ARG A 202 8.52 23.32 -19.31
C ARG A 202 8.89 23.77 -20.73
N ASP A 203 8.70 25.08 -21.02
CA ASP A 203 9.04 25.63 -22.32
C ASP A 203 10.56 25.79 -22.51
N TRP A 204 11.28 26.08 -21.43
CA TRP A 204 12.71 26.37 -21.46
C TRP A 204 13.54 25.09 -21.60
N ILE A 205 13.21 24.01 -20.87
CA ILE A 205 14.06 22.83 -20.71
C ILE A 205 14.41 22.16 -22.03
N TRP A 206 13.48 22.11 -22.96
CA TRP A 206 13.64 21.46 -24.26
C TRP A 206 13.98 22.41 -25.43
N ARG A 207 14.13 23.71 -25.16
CA ARG A 207 14.39 24.72 -26.21
C ARG A 207 15.78 24.55 -26.83
N ASP A 208 16.79 24.37 -26.01
CA ASP A 208 18.17 24.21 -26.47
C ASP A 208 18.43 22.79 -27.00
N PRO A 209 18.97 22.63 -28.25
CA PRO A 209 19.17 21.30 -28.85
C PRO A 209 20.14 20.41 -28.09
N HIS A 210 21.24 20.95 -27.57
CA HIS A 210 22.23 20.17 -26.86
C HIS A 210 21.71 19.71 -25.49
N ARG A 211 21.03 20.60 -24.76
CA ARG A 211 20.37 20.25 -23.51
C ARG A 211 19.29 19.19 -23.73
N ARG A 212 18.50 19.33 -24.81
CA ARG A 212 17.49 18.36 -25.20
C ARG A 212 18.06 16.96 -25.42
N GLU A 213 19.13 16.86 -26.21
CA GLU A 213 19.79 15.59 -26.50
C GLU A 213 20.39 14.97 -25.21
N THR A 214 21.11 15.78 -24.43
CA THR A 214 21.74 15.28 -23.19
C THR A 214 20.70 14.79 -22.18
N LEU A 215 19.63 15.56 -21.96
CA LEU A 215 18.62 15.18 -20.96
C LEU A 215 17.73 14.03 -21.43
N SER A 216 17.36 13.96 -22.72
CA SER A 216 16.61 12.82 -23.23
C SER A 216 17.42 11.52 -23.17
N THR A 217 18.72 11.57 -23.48
CA THR A 217 19.63 10.44 -23.33
C THR A 217 19.71 10.00 -21.86
N LYS A 218 19.94 10.95 -20.93
CA LYS A 218 19.99 10.67 -19.48
C LYS A 218 18.70 10.04 -18.96
N TYR A 219 17.56 10.56 -19.39
CA TYR A 219 16.24 10.01 -19.02
C TYR A 219 16.05 8.58 -19.51
N ASN A 220 16.36 8.33 -20.79
CA ASN A 220 16.27 6.98 -21.37
C ASN A 220 17.20 5.99 -20.65
N GLU A 221 18.37 6.40 -20.26
CA GLU A 221 19.31 5.55 -19.51
C GLU A 221 18.81 5.23 -18.10
N LEU A 222 18.18 6.21 -17.40
CA LEU A 222 17.73 6.04 -16.03
C LEU A 222 16.36 5.32 -15.93
N PHE A 223 15.40 5.70 -16.75
CA PHE A 223 14.00 5.31 -16.58
C PHE A 223 13.45 4.45 -17.70
N ASN A 224 14.00 4.53 -18.90
CA ASN A 224 13.59 3.73 -20.04
C ASN A 224 14.66 2.66 -20.38
N SER A 225 15.22 2.03 -19.35
CA SER A 225 16.27 1.00 -19.48
C SER A 225 15.70 -0.41 -19.28
N THR A 226 14.52 -0.51 -18.69
CA THR A 226 13.94 -1.77 -18.25
C THR A 226 12.98 -2.33 -19.28
N ARG A 227 13.22 -3.58 -19.69
CA ARG A 227 12.26 -4.40 -20.42
C ARG A 227 11.65 -5.41 -19.46
N PRO A 228 10.34 -5.29 -19.11
CA PRO A 228 9.68 -6.27 -18.26
C PRO A 228 9.77 -7.68 -18.86
N ARG A 229 10.01 -8.67 -18.00
CA ARG A 229 9.99 -10.07 -18.38
C ARG A 229 8.55 -10.58 -18.44
N GLU A 230 8.24 -11.34 -19.46
CA GLU A 230 7.00 -12.10 -19.54
C GLU A 230 7.26 -13.51 -19.01
N TYR A 231 6.33 -14.02 -18.19
CA TYR A 231 6.44 -15.32 -17.56
C TYR A 231 5.39 -16.27 -18.11
N ASP A 232 5.84 -17.39 -18.67
CA ASP A 232 4.99 -18.50 -19.11
C ASP A 232 5.20 -19.72 -18.22
N GLY A 233 4.16 -20.08 -17.48
CA GLY A 233 4.13 -21.25 -16.61
C GLY A 233 3.55 -22.52 -17.26
N SER A 234 3.30 -22.51 -18.57
CA SER A 234 2.63 -23.61 -19.28
C SER A 234 3.42 -24.93 -19.18
N HIS A 235 4.74 -24.84 -19.14
CA HIS A 235 5.65 -25.98 -19.03
C HIS A 235 5.79 -26.57 -17.63
N ILE A 236 5.32 -25.88 -16.59
CA ILE A 236 5.49 -26.30 -15.19
C ILE A 236 4.59 -27.50 -14.91
N ARG A 237 5.17 -28.56 -14.36
CA ARG A 237 4.46 -29.73 -13.86
C ARG A 237 4.53 -29.77 -12.35
N PHE A 238 3.38 -29.71 -11.72
CA PHE A 238 3.24 -29.62 -10.26
C PHE A 238 3.26 -31.03 -9.64
N GLY A 239 4.44 -31.46 -9.19
CA GLY A 239 4.62 -32.78 -8.55
C GLY A 239 3.91 -32.84 -7.19
N GLY A 240 3.09 -33.88 -6.97
CA GLY A 240 2.37 -34.10 -5.72
C GLY A 240 1.12 -33.22 -5.49
N MET A 241 0.76 -32.39 -6.46
CA MET A 241 -0.48 -31.63 -6.44
C MET A 241 -1.69 -32.55 -6.63
N ASN A 242 -2.81 -32.21 -6.02
CA ASN A 242 -4.09 -32.90 -6.18
C ASN A 242 -4.49 -32.96 -7.66
N PRO A 243 -4.66 -34.16 -8.26
CA PRO A 243 -4.97 -34.32 -9.68
C PRO A 243 -6.35 -33.76 -10.09
N ASP A 244 -7.26 -33.60 -9.14
CA ASP A 244 -8.60 -33.07 -9.39
C ASP A 244 -8.61 -31.57 -9.54
N ILE A 245 -7.47 -30.90 -9.25
CA ILE A 245 -7.34 -29.44 -9.32
C ILE A 245 -6.49 -29.06 -10.53
N THR A 246 -7.03 -28.20 -11.38
CA THR A 246 -6.27 -27.62 -12.50
C THR A 246 -6.05 -26.13 -12.25
N LEU A 247 -4.77 -25.72 -12.23
CA LEU A 247 -4.41 -24.32 -12.14
C LEU A 247 -4.67 -23.59 -13.46
N ARG A 248 -5.21 -22.39 -13.38
CA ARG A 248 -5.47 -21.53 -14.53
C ARG A 248 -4.18 -20.98 -15.12
N GLU A 249 -4.24 -20.46 -16.33
CA GLU A 249 -3.10 -19.90 -17.03
C GLU A 249 -2.43 -18.78 -16.22
N HIS A 250 -3.20 -17.77 -15.77
CA HIS A 250 -2.66 -16.68 -14.96
C HIS A 250 -1.98 -17.17 -13.67
N GLN A 251 -2.53 -18.21 -13.02
CA GLN A 251 -1.91 -18.80 -11.82
C GLN A 251 -0.57 -19.47 -12.14
N ARG A 252 -0.51 -20.21 -13.25
CA ARG A 252 0.74 -20.86 -13.71
C ARG A 252 1.80 -19.81 -14.09
N ASN A 253 1.40 -18.72 -14.73
CA ASN A 253 2.28 -17.62 -15.10
C ASN A 253 2.77 -16.87 -13.86
N ALA A 254 1.91 -16.62 -12.88
CA ALA A 254 2.28 -16.04 -11.57
C ALA A 254 3.26 -16.94 -10.80
N ILE A 255 3.05 -18.26 -10.81
CA ILE A 255 3.99 -19.21 -10.21
C ILE A 255 5.34 -19.16 -10.95
N ALA A 256 5.35 -19.08 -12.27
CA ALA A 256 6.58 -18.91 -13.05
C ALA A 256 7.32 -17.61 -12.68
N HIS A 257 6.57 -16.52 -12.47
CA HIS A 257 7.13 -15.25 -12.00
C HIS A 257 7.83 -15.42 -10.64
N VAL A 258 7.17 -16.09 -9.69
CA VAL A 258 7.76 -16.34 -8.35
C VAL A 258 8.98 -17.24 -8.41
N LEU A 259 8.98 -18.25 -9.31
CA LEU A 259 10.08 -19.21 -9.42
C LEU A 259 11.32 -18.66 -10.15
N TYR A 260 11.10 -17.90 -11.22
CA TYR A 260 12.16 -17.49 -12.15
C TYR A 260 12.50 -16.02 -12.08
N GLY A 261 11.63 -15.21 -11.46
CA GLY A 261 11.83 -13.79 -11.22
C GLY A 261 12.55 -13.49 -9.91
N GLY A 262 12.46 -12.23 -9.50
CA GLY A 262 12.91 -11.75 -8.20
C GLY A 262 11.79 -11.78 -7.14
N ASN A 263 11.90 -10.91 -6.15
CA ASN A 263 10.80 -10.67 -5.23
C ASN A 263 9.53 -10.29 -5.99
N THR A 264 8.39 -10.85 -5.60
CA THR A 264 7.17 -10.76 -6.40
C THR A 264 6.00 -10.25 -5.57
N LEU A 265 5.21 -9.34 -6.15
CA LEU A 265 3.88 -8.94 -5.67
C LEU A 265 2.81 -9.57 -6.56
N LEU A 266 2.01 -10.45 -6.00
CA LEU A 266 0.80 -10.96 -6.64
C LEU A 266 -0.34 -9.97 -6.41
N ALA A 267 -0.43 -8.98 -7.30
CA ALA A 267 -1.47 -7.94 -7.28
C ALA A 267 -2.72 -8.43 -8.03
N HIS A 268 -3.27 -9.52 -7.55
CA HIS A 268 -4.39 -10.23 -8.17
C HIS A 268 -5.70 -9.92 -7.46
N GLU A 269 -6.75 -9.72 -8.25
CA GLU A 269 -8.10 -9.48 -7.76
C GLU A 269 -8.57 -10.55 -6.76
N VAL A 270 -9.54 -10.19 -5.93
CA VAL A 270 -10.18 -11.13 -5.00
C VAL A 270 -10.81 -12.27 -5.78
N GLY A 271 -10.52 -13.52 -5.38
CA GLY A 271 -11.01 -14.71 -6.07
C GLY A 271 -10.15 -15.23 -7.22
N ALA A 272 -9.03 -14.58 -7.54
CA ALA A 272 -8.07 -15.06 -8.55
C ALA A 272 -7.38 -16.38 -8.18
N GLY A 273 -7.33 -16.71 -6.87
CA GLY A 273 -6.73 -17.95 -6.37
C GLY A 273 -5.29 -17.79 -5.85
N LYS A 274 -4.95 -16.62 -5.32
CA LYS A 274 -3.61 -16.29 -4.75
C LYS A 274 -3.08 -17.34 -3.76
N THR A 275 -3.96 -17.94 -2.95
CA THR A 275 -3.57 -18.99 -2.00
C THR A 275 -2.93 -20.18 -2.73
N PHE A 276 -3.51 -20.61 -3.85
CA PHE A 276 -2.95 -21.71 -4.65
C PHE A 276 -1.67 -21.33 -5.37
N GLU A 277 -1.57 -20.08 -5.85
CA GLU A 277 -0.35 -19.55 -6.46
C GLU A 277 0.83 -19.58 -5.49
N MET A 278 0.61 -19.08 -4.27
CA MET A 278 1.64 -19.05 -3.23
C MET A 278 2.02 -20.47 -2.75
N ALA A 279 1.02 -21.32 -2.51
CA ALA A 279 1.25 -22.71 -2.07
C ALA A 279 2.01 -23.52 -3.14
N ALA A 280 1.61 -23.44 -4.40
CA ALA A 280 2.29 -24.12 -5.50
C ALA A 280 3.70 -23.57 -5.73
N SER A 281 3.89 -22.26 -5.61
CA SER A 281 5.22 -21.64 -5.70
C SER A 281 6.18 -22.14 -4.61
N ALA A 282 5.69 -22.31 -3.37
CA ALA A 282 6.51 -22.84 -2.28
C ALA A 282 6.91 -24.29 -2.53
N MET A 283 5.96 -25.13 -2.93
CA MET A 283 6.21 -26.55 -3.19
C MET A 283 7.17 -26.74 -4.37
N GLU A 284 6.96 -26.02 -5.47
CA GLU A 284 7.84 -26.09 -6.63
C GLU A 284 9.24 -25.49 -6.33
N SER A 285 9.33 -24.41 -5.56
CA SER A 285 10.62 -23.86 -5.12
C SER A 285 11.43 -24.89 -4.33
N LYS A 286 10.80 -25.60 -3.41
CA LYS A 286 11.45 -26.67 -2.62
C LYS A 286 11.83 -27.85 -3.52
N ARG A 287 10.93 -28.30 -4.40
CA ARG A 287 11.19 -29.41 -5.34
C ARG A 287 12.36 -29.12 -6.29
N LEU A 288 12.47 -27.87 -6.75
CA LEU A 288 13.53 -27.42 -7.65
C LEU A 288 14.84 -27.08 -6.91
N GLY A 289 14.86 -27.12 -5.59
CA GLY A 289 16.02 -26.75 -4.76
C GLY A 289 16.29 -25.24 -4.73
N LEU A 290 15.32 -24.41 -5.09
CA LEU A 290 15.42 -22.95 -5.07
C LEU A 290 15.23 -22.39 -3.66
N SER A 291 14.57 -23.13 -2.77
CA SER A 291 14.42 -22.79 -1.36
C SER A 291 14.39 -24.04 -0.49
N GLN A 292 14.78 -23.87 0.78
CA GLN A 292 14.78 -24.94 1.79
C GLN A 292 13.57 -24.84 2.70
N LYS A 293 13.17 -23.63 3.09
CA LYS A 293 12.17 -23.42 4.11
C LYS A 293 11.28 -22.20 3.82
N SER A 294 10.02 -22.47 3.55
CA SER A 294 9.02 -21.45 3.25
C SER A 294 8.22 -21.08 4.50
N LEU A 295 8.11 -19.76 4.76
CA LEU A 295 7.29 -19.19 5.83
C LEU A 295 6.12 -18.40 5.24
N PHE A 296 4.91 -18.73 5.64
CA PHE A 296 3.69 -18.04 5.28
C PHE A 296 3.22 -17.15 6.42
N VAL A 297 3.10 -15.87 6.16
CA VAL A 297 2.60 -14.85 7.09
C VAL A 297 1.23 -14.40 6.61
N VAL A 298 0.19 -14.79 7.32
CA VAL A 298 -1.20 -14.63 6.90
C VAL A 298 -2.02 -13.90 7.97
N PRO A 299 -3.20 -13.34 7.65
CA PRO A 299 -4.07 -12.79 8.69
C PRO A 299 -4.35 -13.80 9.81
N ASN A 300 -4.30 -13.34 11.07
CA ASN A 300 -4.34 -14.24 12.25
C ASN A 300 -5.52 -15.20 12.27
N HIS A 301 -6.66 -14.81 11.72
CA HIS A 301 -7.88 -15.61 11.70
C HIS A 301 -7.95 -16.58 10.51
N LEU A 302 -7.00 -16.52 9.59
CA LEU A 302 -6.97 -17.35 8.38
C LEU A 302 -5.96 -18.50 8.45
N THR A 303 -5.17 -18.62 9.52
CA THR A 303 -4.09 -19.62 9.61
C THR A 303 -4.56 -21.07 9.35
N LEU A 304 -5.67 -21.47 9.95
CA LEU A 304 -6.23 -22.82 9.73
C LEU A 304 -6.89 -22.98 8.35
N GLN A 305 -7.56 -21.94 7.86
CA GLN A 305 -8.12 -21.96 6.50
C GLN A 305 -7.00 -22.12 5.47
N TRP A 306 -5.90 -21.36 5.61
CA TRP A 306 -4.71 -21.48 4.79
C TRP A 306 -4.14 -22.88 4.78
N ALA A 307 -4.02 -23.50 5.96
CA ALA A 307 -3.54 -24.88 6.09
C ALA A 307 -4.47 -25.87 5.36
N ASN A 308 -5.78 -25.70 5.51
CA ASN A 308 -6.76 -26.57 4.84
C ASN A 308 -6.72 -26.42 3.31
N GLU A 309 -6.65 -25.20 2.79
CA GLU A 309 -6.53 -24.96 1.36
C GLU A 309 -5.19 -25.45 0.80
N PHE A 310 -4.10 -25.29 1.56
CA PHE A 310 -2.81 -25.84 1.20
C PHE A 310 -2.85 -27.37 1.08
N LEU A 311 -3.42 -28.06 2.09
CA LEU A 311 -3.59 -29.51 2.08
C LEU A 311 -4.61 -29.99 1.04
N HIS A 312 -5.59 -29.17 0.67
CA HIS A 312 -6.48 -29.47 -0.43
C HIS A 312 -5.73 -29.50 -1.76
N LEU A 313 -4.80 -28.56 -1.96
CA LEU A 313 -3.95 -28.51 -3.15
C LEU A 313 -2.82 -29.55 -3.11
N TYR A 314 -2.18 -29.75 -1.97
CA TYR A 314 -1.08 -30.70 -1.75
C TYR A 314 -1.38 -31.61 -0.54
N PRO A 315 -2.11 -32.71 -0.72
CA PRO A 315 -2.58 -33.56 0.39
C PRO A 315 -1.45 -34.17 1.23
N SER A 316 -0.27 -34.34 0.65
CA SER A 316 0.90 -34.94 1.32
C SER A 316 1.86 -33.92 1.94
N ALA A 317 1.54 -32.63 1.89
CA ALA A 317 2.43 -31.59 2.41
C ALA A 317 2.59 -31.65 3.93
N LYS A 318 3.82 -31.47 4.39
CA LYS A 318 4.15 -31.40 5.82
C LYS A 318 4.09 -29.95 6.27
N LEU A 319 3.01 -29.59 6.95
CA LEU A 319 2.77 -28.23 7.43
C LEU A 319 3.02 -28.08 8.92
N LEU A 320 3.59 -26.95 9.33
CA LEU A 320 3.60 -26.48 10.71
C LEU A 320 2.73 -25.23 10.83
N VAL A 321 1.62 -25.33 11.54
CA VAL A 321 0.63 -24.25 11.68
C VAL A 321 0.63 -23.72 13.10
N ALA A 322 0.83 -22.42 13.25
CA ALA A 322 0.85 -21.76 14.55
C ALA A 322 -0.55 -21.55 15.11
N THR A 323 -0.69 -21.84 16.39
CA THR A 323 -1.87 -21.47 17.19
C THR A 323 -1.56 -20.27 18.09
N LYS A 324 -2.58 -19.69 18.71
CA LYS A 324 -2.37 -18.60 19.69
C LYS A 324 -1.46 -19.02 20.86
N LYS A 325 -1.62 -20.27 21.32
CA LYS A 325 -0.84 -20.85 22.45
C LYS A 325 0.65 -20.97 22.11
N ASP A 326 1.01 -21.24 20.88
CA ASP A 326 2.40 -21.43 20.46
C ASP A 326 3.22 -20.13 20.58
N PHE A 327 2.57 -18.97 20.51
CA PHE A 327 3.21 -17.66 20.65
C PHE A 327 2.99 -16.97 22.02
N GLU A 328 2.47 -17.67 23.00
CA GLU A 328 2.59 -17.29 24.41
C GLU A 328 4.05 -17.35 24.85
N THR A 329 4.45 -16.50 25.81
CA THR A 329 5.86 -16.34 26.20
C THR A 329 6.54 -17.66 26.53
N ALA A 330 5.84 -18.58 27.21
CA ALA A 330 6.37 -19.89 27.60
C ALA A 330 6.59 -20.86 26.42
N ASN A 331 5.82 -20.75 25.35
CA ASN A 331 5.79 -21.74 24.27
C ASN A 331 6.54 -21.26 23.02
N ARG A 332 6.71 -19.94 22.85
CA ARG A 332 7.28 -19.32 21.65
C ARG A 332 8.66 -19.88 21.28
N LYS A 333 9.56 -20.00 22.27
CA LYS A 333 10.91 -20.57 22.04
C LYS A 333 10.83 -21.99 21.48
N LYS A 334 9.95 -22.84 22.05
CA LYS A 334 9.75 -24.20 21.56
C LYS A 334 9.20 -24.26 20.15
N PHE A 335 8.25 -23.38 19.82
CA PHE A 335 7.69 -23.32 18.48
C PHE A 335 8.73 -22.84 17.45
N CYS A 336 9.49 -21.78 17.76
CA CYS A 336 10.59 -21.31 16.90
C CYS A 336 11.68 -22.38 16.74
N ALA A 337 12.00 -23.15 17.80
CA ALA A 337 12.94 -24.27 17.71
C ALA A 337 12.43 -25.36 16.74
N ARG A 338 11.13 -25.66 16.75
CA ARG A 338 10.52 -26.58 15.76
C ARG A 338 10.64 -26.07 14.34
N ILE A 339 10.47 -24.76 14.12
CA ILE A 339 10.71 -24.16 12.80
C ILE A 339 12.16 -24.36 12.39
N ALA A 340 13.11 -24.03 13.29
CA ALA A 340 14.54 -24.06 12.99
C ALA A 340 15.02 -25.48 12.64
N THR A 341 14.59 -26.49 13.39
CA THR A 341 15.10 -27.87 13.30
C THR A 341 14.25 -28.82 12.46
N GLY A 342 12.98 -28.45 12.19
CA GLY A 342 12.06 -29.33 11.47
C GLY A 342 12.17 -29.19 9.95
N ASP A 343 11.93 -30.30 9.26
CA ASP A 343 11.74 -30.33 7.80
C ASP A 343 10.26 -30.23 7.45
N TYR A 344 9.79 -29.04 7.22
CA TYR A 344 8.44 -28.72 6.79
C TYR A 344 8.43 -28.20 5.36
N ASP A 345 7.36 -28.48 4.62
CA ASP A 345 7.16 -27.91 3.30
C ASP A 345 6.69 -26.44 3.39
N ALA A 346 5.91 -26.15 4.44
CA ALA A 346 5.54 -24.79 4.78
C ALA A 346 5.30 -24.61 6.28
N VAL A 347 5.64 -23.42 6.79
CA VAL A 347 5.29 -22.95 8.12
C VAL A 347 4.29 -21.83 7.98
N ILE A 348 3.13 -21.91 8.65
CA ILE A 348 2.05 -20.91 8.55
C ILE A 348 1.87 -20.23 9.89
N ILE A 349 2.05 -18.90 9.92
CA ILE A 349 1.90 -18.08 11.13
C ILE A 349 1.06 -16.84 10.86
N GLY A 350 0.48 -16.27 11.90
CA GLY A 350 -0.29 -15.03 11.77
C GLY A 350 0.58 -13.78 11.78
N HIS A 351 0.06 -12.69 11.20
CA HIS A 351 0.74 -11.39 11.16
C HIS A 351 1.28 -10.96 12.53
N SER A 352 0.47 -11.01 13.58
CA SER A 352 0.89 -10.64 14.95
C SER A 352 1.86 -11.61 15.60
N GLN A 353 1.96 -12.84 15.09
CA GLN A 353 2.93 -13.82 15.54
C GLN A 353 4.30 -13.59 14.89
N PHE A 354 4.31 -13.18 13.63
CA PHE A 354 5.52 -12.81 12.90
C PHE A 354 6.28 -11.65 13.56
N GLU A 355 5.56 -10.63 14.05
CA GLU A 355 6.13 -9.50 14.78
C GLU A 355 6.85 -9.92 16.08
N LYS A 356 6.47 -11.05 16.66
CA LYS A 356 7.07 -11.57 17.91
C LYS A 356 8.37 -12.35 17.71
N ILE A 357 8.79 -12.58 16.48
CA ILE A 357 10.05 -13.24 16.14
C ILE A 357 11.08 -12.13 15.87
N PRO A 358 12.03 -11.86 16.76
CA PRO A 358 12.97 -10.76 16.58
C PRO A 358 14.05 -11.09 15.55
N LEU A 359 14.63 -10.05 14.95
CA LEU A 359 15.94 -10.13 14.33
C LEU A 359 17.03 -10.19 15.41
N SER A 360 18.24 -10.67 15.06
CA SER A 360 19.39 -10.67 15.97
C SER A 360 19.72 -9.26 16.48
N ALA A 361 20.19 -9.18 17.71
CA ALA A 361 20.56 -7.91 18.32
C ALA A 361 21.65 -7.20 17.52
N GLU A 362 22.63 -7.95 17.02
CA GLU A 362 23.73 -7.46 16.20
C GLU A 362 23.23 -6.83 14.89
N ARG A 363 22.21 -7.44 14.25
CA ARG A 363 21.61 -6.87 13.04
C ARG A 363 20.82 -5.61 13.32
N GLN A 364 20.01 -5.64 14.38
CA GLN A 364 19.24 -4.47 14.80
C GLN A 364 20.17 -3.29 15.17
N GLU A 365 21.25 -3.56 15.90
CA GLU A 365 22.27 -2.58 16.25
C GLU A 365 22.92 -1.99 15.00
N ARG A 366 23.36 -2.83 14.06
CA ARG A 366 23.97 -2.38 12.80
C ARG A 366 23.01 -1.48 12.02
N GLN A 367 21.77 -1.89 11.84
CA GLN A 367 20.77 -1.10 11.11
C GLN A 367 20.48 0.25 11.80
N LEU A 368 20.40 0.27 13.12
CA LEU A 368 20.19 1.52 13.86
C LEU A 368 21.39 2.46 13.73
N ARG A 369 22.63 1.93 13.80
CA ARG A 369 23.84 2.73 13.61
C ARG A 369 23.92 3.30 12.20
N GLU A 370 23.69 2.48 11.17
CA GLU A 370 23.67 2.93 9.77
C GLU A 370 22.65 4.08 9.57
N GLN A 371 21.43 3.95 10.12
CA GLN A 371 20.43 5.01 10.06
C GLN A 371 20.85 6.27 10.83
N ILE A 372 21.49 6.13 11.97
CA ILE A 372 22.01 7.27 12.75
C ILE A 372 23.11 7.98 11.94
N ASP A 373 24.07 7.24 11.39
CA ASP A 373 25.18 7.78 10.60
C ASP A 373 24.67 8.50 9.33
N GLU A 374 23.69 7.95 8.63
CA GLU A 374 23.03 8.61 7.48
C GLU A 374 22.39 9.93 7.89
N ILE A 375 21.65 9.94 9.00
CA ILE A 375 21.00 11.16 9.50
C ILE A 375 22.02 12.18 9.99
N GLU A 376 23.10 11.77 10.64
CA GLU A 376 24.18 12.65 11.07
C GLU A 376 24.90 13.28 9.87
N GLY A 377 25.17 12.48 8.84
CA GLY A 377 25.71 12.97 7.57
C GLY A 377 24.80 14.02 6.92
N ALA A 378 23.52 13.73 6.85
CA ALA A 378 22.52 14.65 6.32
C ALA A 378 22.37 15.95 7.14
N ILE A 379 22.41 15.85 8.48
CA ILE A 379 22.40 17.04 9.36
C ILE A 379 23.68 17.88 9.16
N ALA A 380 24.84 17.24 9.05
CA ALA A 380 26.11 17.94 8.82
C ALA A 380 26.12 18.68 7.48
N GLU A 381 25.66 18.03 6.41
CA GLU A 381 25.54 18.63 5.09
C GLU A 381 24.55 19.81 5.09
N LEU A 382 23.36 19.65 5.68
CA LEU A 382 22.38 20.73 5.78
C LEU A 382 22.88 21.91 6.60
N LYS A 383 23.62 21.67 7.69
CA LYS A 383 24.23 22.74 8.48
C LYS A 383 25.31 23.46 7.68
N TRP A 384 26.14 22.73 6.93
CA TRP A 384 27.16 23.32 6.08
C TRP A 384 26.56 24.15 4.93
N GLN A 385 25.47 23.65 4.34
CA GLN A 385 24.71 24.36 3.31
C GLN A 385 23.80 25.46 3.86
N ARG A 386 23.76 25.72 5.16
CA ARG A 386 22.83 26.61 5.87
C ARG A 386 21.35 26.21 5.68
N GLY A 387 21.01 24.96 5.78
CA GLY A 387 19.68 24.35 5.62
C GLY A 387 18.58 24.95 6.51
N GLU A 388 17.31 24.65 6.16
CA GLU A 388 16.18 25.10 6.97
C GLU A 388 16.29 24.56 8.39
N ASN A 389 16.28 25.45 9.39
CA ASN A 389 16.34 25.07 10.81
C ASN A 389 15.25 24.09 11.23
N PHE A 390 14.12 24.08 10.51
CA PHE A 390 13.03 23.16 10.81
C PHE A 390 13.37 21.73 10.38
N THR A 391 13.90 21.54 9.16
CA THR A 391 14.30 20.22 8.66
C THR A 391 15.41 19.65 9.53
N ILE A 392 16.41 20.47 9.89
CA ILE A 392 17.48 20.08 10.82
C ILE A 392 16.90 19.64 12.17
N LYS A 393 15.97 20.41 12.77
CA LYS A 393 15.34 20.05 14.05
C LYS A 393 14.52 18.74 13.96
N GLN A 394 13.85 18.50 12.85
CA GLN A 394 13.12 17.26 12.65
C GLN A 394 14.06 16.06 12.54
N MET A 395 15.16 16.21 11.80
CA MET A 395 16.19 15.16 11.68
C MET A 395 16.89 14.92 13.03
N GLU A 396 17.20 15.95 13.79
CA GLU A 396 17.74 15.82 15.15
C GLU A 396 16.78 15.11 16.09
N LYS A 397 15.47 15.34 15.95
CA LYS A 397 14.45 14.59 16.71
C LYS A 397 14.42 13.11 16.32
N THR A 398 14.50 12.79 15.03
CA THR A 398 14.55 11.42 14.52
C THR A 398 15.81 10.72 15.00
N ARG A 399 16.98 11.37 14.91
CA ARG A 399 18.26 10.86 15.43
C ARG A 399 18.15 10.49 16.91
N LYS A 400 17.67 11.41 17.75
CA LYS A 400 17.48 11.15 19.20
C LYS A 400 16.53 9.98 19.45
N SER A 401 15.51 9.80 18.63
CA SER A 401 14.60 8.65 18.75
C SER A 401 15.30 7.34 18.39
N LEU A 402 16.17 7.33 17.38
CA LEU A 402 16.96 6.16 17.00
C LEU A 402 18.05 5.85 18.04
N GLU A 403 18.74 6.87 18.56
CA GLU A 403 19.70 6.71 19.66
C GLU A 403 19.03 6.11 20.90
N ALA A 404 17.87 6.60 21.30
CA ALA A 404 17.12 6.03 22.43
C ALA A 404 16.67 4.58 22.18
N ARG A 405 16.38 4.21 20.93
CA ARG A 405 16.09 2.81 20.55
C ARG A 405 17.34 1.96 20.62
N LEU A 406 18.50 2.49 20.18
CA LEU A 406 19.80 1.82 20.27
C LEU A 406 20.20 1.60 21.73
N ASP A 407 20.10 2.61 22.58
CA ASP A 407 20.38 2.52 24.02
C ASP A 407 19.49 1.48 24.70
N LYS A 408 18.20 1.44 24.36
CA LYS A 408 17.28 0.44 24.86
C LYS A 408 17.64 -0.97 24.39
N LEU A 409 18.09 -1.13 23.16
CA LEU A 409 18.56 -2.41 22.62
C LEU A 409 19.82 -2.89 23.35
N LEU A 410 20.79 -2.00 23.56
CA LEU A 410 22.03 -2.30 24.27
C LEU A 410 21.85 -2.55 25.77
N ALA A 411 20.87 -1.85 26.39
CA ALA A 411 20.53 -2.04 27.80
C ALA A 411 19.64 -3.26 28.06
N ALA A 412 18.97 -3.77 27.02
CA ALA A 412 18.20 -5.00 27.11
C ALA A 412 19.19 -6.12 27.40
N ASP A 413 19.23 -6.53 28.67
CA ASP A 413 20.07 -7.65 29.15
C ASP A 413 19.91 -8.84 28.21
N LYS A 414 21.02 -9.50 27.85
CA LYS A 414 21.11 -10.73 27.03
C LYS A 414 20.26 -11.92 27.59
N LYS A 415 19.30 -11.63 28.45
CA LYS A 415 18.45 -12.60 29.17
C LYS A 415 17.38 -13.28 28.33
N ASP A 416 17.01 -12.73 27.19
CA ASP A 416 16.04 -13.43 26.32
C ASP A 416 16.80 -14.29 25.30
N ASP A 417 17.01 -15.53 25.69
CA ASP A 417 17.43 -16.65 24.83
C ASP A 417 16.28 -16.99 23.84
N VAL A 418 15.93 -16.02 23.01
CA VAL A 418 14.88 -16.13 21.98
C VAL A 418 15.54 -16.48 20.67
N ILE A 419 14.98 -17.48 19.97
CA ILE A 419 15.43 -17.83 18.61
C ILE A 419 15.09 -16.68 17.67
N THR A 420 16.09 -16.15 16.99
CA THR A 420 15.96 -15.03 16.05
C THR A 420 15.44 -15.48 14.70
N PHE A 421 14.98 -14.54 13.87
CA PHE A 421 14.47 -14.83 12.54
C PHE A 421 15.54 -15.51 11.65
N GLU A 422 16.78 -15.06 11.75
CA GLU A 422 17.93 -15.62 11.03
C GLU A 422 18.16 -17.10 11.40
N GLN A 423 17.98 -17.43 12.68
CA GLN A 423 18.16 -18.80 13.19
C GLN A 423 17.05 -19.76 12.78
N LEU A 424 15.90 -19.24 12.30
CA LEU A 424 14.83 -20.10 11.77
C LEU A 424 15.25 -20.82 10.49
N GLY A 425 16.23 -20.29 9.76
CA GLY A 425 16.66 -20.81 8.46
C GLY A 425 15.62 -20.65 7.34
N VAL A 426 14.75 -19.64 7.49
CA VAL A 426 13.77 -19.29 6.45
C VAL A 426 14.50 -18.58 5.32
N ASP A 427 14.33 -19.07 4.11
CA ASP A 427 14.89 -18.50 2.88
C ASP A 427 13.81 -18.10 1.87
N ARG A 428 12.54 -18.34 2.18
CA ARG A 428 11.42 -17.86 1.37
C ARG A 428 10.24 -17.42 2.24
N LEU A 429 9.80 -16.19 2.03
CA LEU A 429 8.73 -15.54 2.77
C LEU A 429 7.54 -15.26 1.85
N PHE A 430 6.38 -15.76 2.23
CA PHE A 430 5.10 -15.46 1.59
C PHE A 430 4.23 -14.66 2.54
N VAL A 431 3.72 -13.50 2.09
CA VAL A 431 2.89 -12.62 2.92
C VAL A 431 1.54 -12.40 2.24
N ASP A 432 0.50 -12.95 2.84
CA ASP A 432 -0.86 -12.72 2.37
C ASP A 432 -1.45 -11.45 2.99
N GLU A 433 -2.31 -10.75 2.25
CA GLU A 433 -2.89 -9.45 2.60
C GLU A 433 -1.80 -8.43 3.01
N SER A 434 -0.77 -8.34 2.17
CA SER A 434 0.44 -7.51 2.41
C SER A 434 0.13 -6.03 2.63
N HIS A 435 -1.04 -5.53 2.17
CA HIS A 435 -1.51 -4.18 2.45
C HIS A 435 -1.63 -3.86 3.96
N ALA A 436 -1.64 -4.89 4.84
CA ALA A 436 -1.55 -4.70 6.28
C ALA A 436 -0.25 -4.02 6.74
N PHE A 437 0.81 -4.06 5.93
CA PHE A 437 2.14 -3.49 6.20
C PHE A 437 2.43 -2.19 5.45
N LYS A 438 1.44 -1.56 4.85
CA LYS A 438 1.58 -0.34 4.04
C LYS A 438 2.08 0.90 4.78
N ASN A 439 1.96 0.97 6.11
CA ASN A 439 2.39 2.10 6.93
C ASN A 439 3.88 2.01 7.27
N LEU A 440 4.72 1.80 6.28
CA LEU A 440 6.16 1.88 6.41
C LEU A 440 6.56 3.35 6.52
N PHE A 441 7.38 3.68 7.51
CA PHE A 441 7.88 5.04 7.68
C PHE A 441 8.60 5.51 6.41
N LEU A 442 8.26 6.70 5.96
CA LEU A 442 8.97 7.40 4.91
C LEU A 442 9.35 8.81 5.38
N TYR A 443 10.59 9.17 5.11
CA TYR A 443 11.02 10.55 5.27
C TYR A 443 10.58 11.36 4.05
N THR A 444 9.95 12.51 4.28
CA THR A 444 9.57 13.44 3.22
C THR A 444 9.60 14.88 3.74
N LYS A 445 10.07 15.80 2.89
CA LYS A 445 9.97 17.24 3.12
C LYS A 445 8.60 17.82 2.79
N MET A 446 7.72 17.03 2.16
CA MET A 446 6.36 17.44 1.86
C MET A 446 5.53 17.52 3.13
N ARG A 447 4.77 18.60 3.28
CA ARG A 447 3.93 18.84 4.45
C ARG A 447 2.48 18.96 4.05
N ASN A 448 1.59 18.45 4.90
CA ASN A 448 0.14 18.56 4.72
C ASN A 448 -0.37 17.93 3.41
N VAL A 449 0.33 16.92 2.90
CA VAL A 449 -0.11 16.11 1.77
C VAL A 449 -0.89 14.91 2.32
N ALA A 450 -2.15 14.79 1.92
CA ALA A 450 -2.98 13.69 2.38
C ALA A 450 -2.51 12.36 1.78
N GLY A 451 -2.51 11.31 2.59
CA GLY A 451 -2.09 9.98 2.18
C GLY A 451 -0.60 9.69 2.39
N LEU A 452 0.19 10.68 2.83
CA LEU A 452 1.56 10.44 3.27
C LEU A 452 1.55 9.94 4.71
N SER A 453 1.94 8.68 4.92
CA SER A 453 2.13 8.14 6.26
C SER A 453 3.48 8.58 6.81
N THR A 454 3.49 9.58 7.67
CA THR A 454 4.66 9.99 8.46
C THR A 454 4.73 9.27 9.80
N SER A 455 3.72 8.45 10.11
CA SER A 455 3.70 7.61 11.32
C SER A 455 4.32 6.24 11.01
N GLU A 456 5.25 5.82 11.86
CA GLU A 456 5.86 4.50 11.79
C GLU A 456 4.96 3.47 12.48
N ALA A 457 4.54 2.44 11.73
CA ALA A 457 3.99 1.25 12.35
C ALA A 457 5.14 0.26 12.61
N GLN A 458 5.36 -0.10 13.86
CA GLN A 458 6.45 -1.00 14.26
C GLN A 458 6.45 -2.30 13.45
N LYS A 459 5.28 -2.87 13.16
CA LYS A 459 5.12 -4.07 12.32
C LYS A 459 5.66 -3.90 10.89
N SER A 460 5.48 -2.71 10.31
CA SER A 460 5.95 -2.44 8.94
C SER A 460 7.46 -2.27 8.89
N SER A 461 8.06 -1.62 9.89
CA SER A 461 9.50 -1.49 10.02
C SER A 461 10.17 -2.84 10.31
N ASP A 462 9.57 -3.68 11.15
CA ASP A 462 10.03 -5.05 11.42
C ASP A 462 9.97 -5.92 10.13
N MET A 463 8.85 -5.85 9.40
CA MET A 463 8.72 -6.54 8.11
C MET A 463 9.79 -6.08 7.12
N PHE A 464 10.03 -4.77 7.02
CA PHE A 464 11.04 -4.23 6.10
C PHE A 464 12.45 -4.71 6.44
N ALA A 465 12.82 -4.71 7.73
CA ALA A 465 14.11 -5.20 8.17
C ALA A 465 14.33 -6.70 7.86
N LYS A 466 13.28 -7.52 8.01
CA LYS A 466 13.30 -8.94 7.65
C LYS A 466 13.36 -9.14 6.13
N CYS A 467 12.69 -8.31 5.34
CA CYS A 467 12.80 -8.32 3.88
C CYS A 467 14.22 -8.00 3.43
N GLN A 468 14.87 -6.99 4.02
CA GLN A 468 16.27 -6.68 3.72
C GLN A 468 17.22 -7.84 4.06
N TYR A 469 16.98 -8.52 5.19
CA TYR A 469 17.74 -9.73 5.51
C TYR A 469 17.58 -10.83 4.45
N LEU A 470 16.36 -11.06 4.00
CA LEU A 470 16.09 -12.05 2.96
C LEU A 470 16.69 -11.66 1.61
N ASP A 471 16.70 -10.38 1.27
CA ASP A 471 17.35 -9.88 0.05
C ASP A 471 18.86 -10.11 0.07
N GLU A 472 19.51 -9.87 1.22
CA GLU A 472 20.93 -10.19 1.40
C GLU A 472 21.18 -11.71 1.28
N LEU A 473 20.32 -12.54 1.86
CA LEU A 473 20.44 -14.00 1.85
C LEU A 473 20.19 -14.60 0.47
N THR A 474 19.21 -14.09 -0.28
CA THR A 474 18.68 -14.73 -1.49
C THR A 474 19.01 -13.98 -2.79
N GLY A 475 19.65 -12.83 -2.70
CA GLY A 475 19.91 -11.97 -3.86
C GLY A 475 18.63 -11.38 -4.45
N GLY A 476 17.64 -11.04 -3.59
CA GLY A 476 16.37 -10.42 -4.01
C GLY A 476 15.36 -11.39 -4.62
N LYS A 477 15.37 -12.65 -4.20
CA LYS A 477 14.48 -13.71 -4.72
C LYS A 477 13.66 -14.44 -3.63
N GLY A 478 13.68 -13.93 -2.41
CA GLY A 478 13.14 -14.62 -1.24
C GLY A 478 11.75 -14.18 -0.81
N ILE A 479 11.13 -13.17 -1.43
CA ILE A 479 9.93 -12.52 -0.92
C ILE A 479 8.80 -12.58 -1.94
N THR A 480 7.64 -13.04 -1.49
CA THR A 480 6.39 -12.98 -2.28
C THR A 480 5.30 -12.35 -1.45
N PHE A 481 4.79 -11.22 -1.88
CA PHE A 481 3.64 -10.54 -1.31
C PHE A 481 2.38 -10.83 -2.14
N ALA A 482 1.24 -10.88 -1.50
CA ALA A 482 -0.04 -11.04 -2.18
C ALA A 482 -1.09 -10.09 -1.60
N THR A 483 -1.83 -9.41 -2.47
CA THR A 483 -2.95 -8.56 -2.08
C THR A 483 -3.89 -8.31 -3.26
N GLY A 484 -5.20 -8.21 -3.01
CA GLY A 484 -6.18 -7.74 -3.99
C GLY A 484 -6.20 -6.20 -4.11
N THR A 485 -5.59 -5.50 -3.15
CA THR A 485 -5.62 -4.03 -3.07
C THR A 485 -4.22 -3.45 -2.89
N PRO A 486 -3.36 -3.49 -3.93
CA PRO A 486 -1.98 -3.00 -3.85
C PRO A 486 -1.91 -1.49 -3.54
N ILE A 487 -2.94 -0.74 -3.95
CA ILE A 487 -3.12 0.67 -3.64
C ILE A 487 -4.53 0.83 -3.06
N SER A 488 -4.63 1.13 -1.77
CA SER A 488 -5.92 1.20 -1.07
C SER A 488 -6.35 2.60 -0.67
N ASN A 489 -5.41 3.50 -0.37
CA ASN A 489 -5.71 4.86 0.11
C ASN A 489 -4.90 5.95 -0.60
N SER A 490 -3.70 5.65 -1.05
CA SER A 490 -2.78 6.65 -1.58
C SER A 490 -1.85 6.04 -2.61
N MET A 491 -1.58 6.80 -3.65
CA MET A 491 -0.58 6.46 -4.67
C MET A 491 0.81 6.17 -4.07
N THR A 492 1.08 6.66 -2.87
CA THR A 492 2.35 6.42 -2.15
C THR A 492 2.52 4.98 -1.71
N GLU A 493 1.44 4.20 -1.64
CA GLU A 493 1.49 2.77 -1.33
C GLU A 493 2.20 1.98 -2.43
N LEU A 494 2.21 2.47 -3.68
CA LEU A 494 3.01 1.91 -4.77
C LEU A 494 4.50 1.96 -4.42
N TYR A 495 4.99 3.14 -4.00
CA TYR A 495 6.38 3.30 -3.56
C TYR A 495 6.72 2.39 -2.37
N THR A 496 5.80 2.22 -1.43
CA THR A 496 5.99 1.32 -0.28
C THR A 496 6.17 -0.13 -0.74
N ASN A 497 5.36 -0.61 -1.68
CA ASN A 497 5.52 -1.95 -2.26
C ASN A 497 6.89 -2.10 -2.97
N MET A 498 7.30 -1.09 -3.75
CA MET A 498 8.61 -1.07 -4.40
C MET A 498 9.76 -1.08 -3.36
N ARG A 499 9.61 -0.39 -2.23
CA ARG A 499 10.61 -0.44 -1.15
C ARG A 499 10.76 -1.83 -0.54
N TYR A 500 9.67 -2.57 -0.38
CA TYR A 500 9.74 -3.93 0.15
C TYR A 500 10.39 -4.91 -0.84
N LEU A 501 10.13 -4.76 -2.14
CA LEU A 501 10.40 -5.81 -3.12
C LEU A 501 11.55 -5.51 -4.09
N GLN A 502 11.89 -4.23 -4.29
CA GLN A 502 12.93 -3.79 -5.23
C GLN A 502 13.73 -2.58 -4.73
N TYR A 503 14.01 -2.56 -3.42
CA TYR A 503 14.70 -1.42 -2.79
C TYR A 503 16.08 -1.15 -3.39
N GLY A 504 16.86 -2.21 -3.68
CA GLY A 504 18.16 -2.07 -4.34
C GLY A 504 18.08 -1.44 -5.73
N THR A 505 17.01 -1.72 -6.49
CA THR A 505 16.76 -1.07 -7.79
C THR A 505 16.44 0.40 -7.61
N LEU A 506 15.58 0.74 -6.64
CA LEU A 506 15.28 2.15 -6.32
C LEU A 506 16.55 2.92 -5.93
N GLN A 507 17.45 2.34 -5.13
CA GLN A 507 18.71 2.97 -4.75
C GLN A 507 19.61 3.21 -5.96
N ARG A 508 19.80 2.22 -6.84
CA ARG A 508 20.62 2.35 -8.06
C ARG A 508 20.11 3.43 -9.02
N MET A 509 18.78 3.65 -9.06
CA MET A 509 18.15 4.66 -9.90
C MET A 509 18.08 6.05 -9.24
N GLY A 510 18.62 6.23 -8.02
CA GLY A 510 18.50 7.49 -7.26
C GLY A 510 17.08 7.75 -6.74
N LEU A 511 16.22 6.75 -6.69
CA LEU A 511 14.82 6.81 -6.24
C LEU A 511 14.63 6.27 -4.82
N GLY A 512 15.70 6.02 -4.07
CA GLY A 512 15.67 5.49 -2.71
C GLY A 512 14.95 6.41 -1.71
N HIS A 513 14.97 7.72 -1.96
CA HIS A 513 14.20 8.70 -1.20
C HIS A 513 12.82 8.89 -1.83
N PHE A 514 11.79 8.96 -0.98
CA PHE A 514 10.42 9.17 -1.45
C PHE A 514 10.26 10.44 -2.29
N ASP A 515 10.92 11.53 -1.87
CA ASP A 515 10.82 12.81 -2.59
C ASP A 515 11.45 12.74 -3.99
N SER A 516 12.50 11.93 -4.17
CA SER A 516 13.09 11.69 -5.50
C SER A 516 12.15 10.91 -6.41
N TRP A 517 11.54 9.85 -5.88
CA TRP A 517 10.53 9.08 -6.60
C TRP A 517 9.30 9.94 -6.94
N ALA A 518 8.80 10.71 -5.96
CA ALA A 518 7.63 11.57 -6.12
C ALA A 518 7.88 12.69 -7.14
N SER A 519 9.08 13.26 -7.20
CA SER A 519 9.43 14.29 -8.18
C SER A 519 9.49 13.77 -9.62
N SER A 520 9.78 12.48 -9.80
CA SER A 520 9.88 11.85 -11.11
C SER A 520 8.53 11.33 -11.64
N PHE A 521 7.66 10.86 -10.73
CA PHE A 521 6.44 10.11 -11.11
C PHE A 521 5.14 10.65 -10.55
N GLY A 522 5.14 11.57 -9.59
CA GLY A 522 3.94 12.02 -8.92
C GLY A 522 3.71 13.53 -8.97
N GLU A 523 2.47 13.96 -9.03
CA GLU A 523 2.08 15.36 -8.86
C GLU A 523 1.12 15.53 -7.70
N THR A 524 1.42 16.54 -6.87
CA THR A 524 0.50 16.97 -5.84
C THR A 524 -0.42 18.05 -6.41
N GLN A 525 -1.69 17.94 -6.08
CA GLN A 525 -2.68 18.95 -6.42
C GLN A 525 -3.39 19.40 -5.14
N THR A 526 -3.51 20.71 -4.99
CA THR A 526 -4.29 21.32 -3.92
C THR A 526 -5.70 21.62 -4.42
N ALA A 527 -6.69 20.94 -3.86
CA ALA A 527 -8.10 21.18 -4.12
C ALA A 527 -8.74 21.92 -2.94
N ILE A 528 -9.69 22.81 -3.27
CA ILE A 528 -10.56 23.42 -2.25
C ILE A 528 -11.74 22.46 -2.06
N GLU A 529 -11.82 21.84 -0.91
CA GLU A 529 -12.85 20.87 -0.56
C GLU A 529 -13.76 21.44 0.50
N LEU A 530 -15.03 21.03 0.49
CA LEU A 530 -15.94 21.29 1.59
C LEU A 530 -15.36 20.65 2.86
N ALA A 531 -15.36 21.39 3.94
CA ALA A 531 -14.91 20.84 5.21
C ALA A 531 -15.87 19.70 5.68
N PRO A 532 -15.38 18.65 6.36
CA PRO A 532 -16.19 17.52 6.77
C PRO A 532 -17.42 17.88 7.58
N GLU A 533 -17.35 19.01 8.29
CA GLU A 533 -18.43 19.58 9.07
C GLU A 533 -19.53 20.27 8.23
N GLY A 534 -19.38 20.33 6.89
CA GLY A 534 -20.34 20.96 5.99
C GLY A 534 -20.34 22.49 6.02
N THR A 535 -19.55 23.10 6.90
CA THR A 535 -19.46 24.54 7.09
C THR A 535 -18.09 25.07 6.68
N GLY A 536 -18.01 25.64 5.49
CA GLY A 536 -16.77 26.25 4.98
C GLY A 536 -15.92 25.33 4.09
N TYR A 537 -14.84 25.90 3.57
CA TYR A 537 -13.92 25.23 2.64
C TYR A 537 -12.52 25.16 3.20
N ARG A 538 -11.84 24.06 2.94
CA ARG A 538 -10.43 23.87 3.28
C ARG A 538 -9.61 23.52 2.04
N ALA A 539 -8.39 24.04 1.97
CA ALA A 539 -7.42 23.60 0.97
C ALA A 539 -6.77 22.29 1.44
N LYS A 540 -6.87 21.23 0.62
CA LYS A 540 -6.25 19.94 0.90
C LYS A 540 -5.38 19.53 -0.27
N THR A 541 -4.09 19.29 0.01
CA THR A 541 -3.12 18.80 -0.97
C THR A 541 -3.06 17.29 -0.92
N ARG A 542 -3.07 16.64 -2.08
CA ARG A 542 -2.89 15.19 -2.21
C ARG A 542 -2.15 14.88 -3.50
N PHE A 543 -1.57 13.69 -3.59
CA PHE A 543 -1.13 13.16 -4.89
C PHE A 543 -2.34 12.91 -5.77
N ALA A 544 -2.39 13.55 -6.93
CA ALA A 544 -3.55 13.52 -7.82
C ALA A 544 -3.27 12.84 -9.15
N LYS A 545 -2.04 12.85 -9.61
CA LYS A 545 -1.66 12.33 -10.92
C LYS A 545 -0.32 11.61 -10.88
N PHE A 546 -0.18 10.61 -11.75
CA PHE A 546 1.10 10.04 -12.12
C PHE A 546 1.61 10.68 -13.41
N TYR A 547 2.92 10.77 -13.51
CA TYR A 547 3.64 11.16 -14.71
C TYR A 547 4.63 10.07 -15.09
N ASN A 548 5.06 10.08 -16.35
CA ASN A 548 5.94 9.05 -16.87
C ASN A 548 5.44 7.65 -16.46
N LEU A 549 4.12 7.48 -16.58
CA LEU A 549 3.43 6.28 -16.10
C LEU A 549 3.90 5.00 -16.81
N PRO A 550 4.19 4.99 -18.13
CA PRO A 550 4.71 3.80 -18.80
C PRO A 550 6.01 3.29 -18.16
N GLU A 551 6.96 4.18 -17.85
CA GLU A 551 8.25 3.84 -17.25
C GLU A 551 8.06 3.36 -15.81
N LEU A 552 7.19 4.05 -15.05
CA LEU A 552 6.84 3.62 -13.69
C LEU A 552 6.22 2.23 -13.68
N ILE A 553 5.28 1.95 -14.59
CA ILE A 553 4.64 0.64 -14.71
C ILE A 553 5.63 -0.42 -15.19
N ALA A 554 6.52 -0.11 -16.13
CA ALA A 554 7.57 -1.02 -16.57
C ALA A 554 8.48 -1.41 -15.40
N LEU A 555 8.90 -0.43 -14.60
CA LEU A 555 9.70 -0.65 -13.40
C LEU A 555 8.93 -1.47 -12.35
N PHE A 556 7.67 -1.16 -12.10
CA PHE A 556 6.86 -1.89 -11.13
C PHE A 556 6.56 -3.33 -11.55
N LYS A 557 6.35 -3.57 -12.85
CA LYS A 557 6.14 -4.92 -13.40
C LYS A 557 7.33 -5.86 -13.29
N GLU A 558 8.53 -5.37 -13.00
CA GLU A 558 9.65 -6.24 -12.67
C GLU A 558 9.38 -7.09 -11.43
N CYS A 559 8.65 -6.53 -10.45
CA CYS A 559 8.29 -7.24 -9.22
C CYS A 559 6.79 -7.51 -9.07
N ALA A 560 5.91 -6.96 -9.91
CA ALA A 560 4.47 -7.09 -9.75
C ALA A 560 3.83 -7.88 -10.90
N ASP A 561 3.16 -8.96 -10.55
CA ASP A 561 2.20 -9.65 -11.41
C ASP A 561 0.81 -9.06 -11.14
N ILE A 562 0.20 -8.47 -12.16
CA ILE A 562 -1.04 -7.70 -12.01
C ILE A 562 -2.15 -8.39 -12.78
N GLN A 563 -3.21 -8.78 -12.07
CA GLN A 563 -4.41 -9.39 -12.66
C GLN A 563 -5.65 -8.63 -12.20
N THR A 564 -6.22 -7.83 -13.12
CA THR A 564 -7.46 -7.10 -12.88
C THR A 564 -8.69 -7.98 -13.18
N PRO A 565 -9.89 -7.60 -12.71
CA PRO A 565 -11.12 -8.33 -13.00
C PRO A 565 -11.34 -8.59 -14.50
N ASP A 566 -11.05 -7.59 -15.33
CA ASP A 566 -11.24 -7.66 -16.78
C ASP A 566 -10.28 -8.67 -17.45
N MET A 567 -9.08 -8.86 -16.90
CA MET A 567 -8.11 -9.84 -17.40
C MET A 567 -8.48 -11.27 -17.02
N LEU A 568 -9.14 -11.45 -15.87
CA LEU A 568 -9.39 -12.78 -15.31
C LEU A 568 -10.61 -13.50 -15.89
N ASN A 569 -11.59 -12.79 -16.44
CA ASN A 569 -12.84 -13.34 -16.95
C ASN A 569 -13.45 -14.40 -16.00
N LEU A 570 -13.49 -14.08 -14.69
CA LEU A 570 -13.96 -15.02 -13.67
C LEU A 570 -15.46 -15.27 -13.85
N PRO A 571 -15.95 -16.52 -13.71
CA PRO A 571 -17.37 -16.82 -13.72
C PRO A 571 -17.99 -16.37 -12.39
N ILE A 572 -18.21 -15.07 -12.27
CA ILE A 572 -18.83 -14.41 -11.11
C ILE A 572 -20.22 -13.90 -11.52
N PRO A 573 -21.16 -13.79 -10.57
CA PRO A 573 -22.48 -13.25 -10.86
C PRO A 573 -22.41 -11.78 -11.27
N LYS A 574 -23.40 -11.35 -12.07
CA LYS A 574 -23.58 -9.94 -12.41
C LYS A 574 -24.12 -9.19 -11.19
N ALA A 575 -23.51 -8.07 -10.83
CA ALA A 575 -24.00 -7.22 -9.76
C ALA A 575 -25.01 -6.19 -10.24
N GLU A 576 -26.13 -6.07 -9.53
CA GLU A 576 -27.08 -4.96 -9.64
C GLU A 576 -26.99 -4.12 -8.37
N TYR A 577 -26.71 -2.84 -8.55
CA TYR A 577 -26.50 -1.88 -7.44
C TYR A 577 -27.76 -1.02 -7.25
N GLU A 578 -28.21 -0.92 -5.99
CA GLU A 578 -29.29 -0.03 -5.60
C GLU A 578 -28.88 0.83 -4.40
N ASN A 579 -28.95 2.14 -4.56
CA ASN A 579 -28.77 3.08 -3.46
C ASN A 579 -30.14 3.40 -2.85
N VAL A 580 -30.36 2.97 -1.62
CA VAL A 580 -31.57 3.25 -0.85
C VAL A 580 -31.36 4.56 -0.09
N VAL A 581 -31.89 5.64 -0.64
CA VAL A 581 -31.75 7.00 -0.06
C VAL A 581 -32.95 7.28 0.86
N LEU A 582 -32.66 7.64 2.10
CA LEU A 582 -33.64 7.88 3.16
C LEU A 582 -33.58 9.31 3.64
N GLN A 583 -34.73 9.86 4.03
CA GLN A 583 -34.81 11.21 4.59
C GLN A 583 -34.43 11.19 6.09
N PRO A 584 -33.68 12.18 6.57
CA PRO A 584 -33.32 12.28 7.97
C PRO A 584 -34.55 12.64 8.83
N SER A 585 -34.65 12.10 10.04
CA SER A 585 -35.62 12.51 11.05
C SER A 585 -35.33 13.94 11.53
N GLU A 586 -36.31 14.57 12.17
CA GLU A 586 -36.11 15.89 12.78
C GLU A 586 -35.00 15.85 13.85
N HIS A 587 -34.97 14.79 14.68
CA HIS A 587 -33.89 14.60 15.65
C HIS A 587 -32.50 14.47 14.99
N GLN A 588 -32.40 13.77 13.86
CA GLN A 588 -31.13 13.69 13.10
C GLN A 588 -30.72 15.07 12.62
N LYS A 589 -31.63 15.89 12.09
CA LYS A 589 -31.32 17.27 11.62
C LYS A 589 -30.80 18.16 12.76
N GLU A 590 -31.45 18.11 13.93
CA GLU A 590 -31.02 18.86 15.12
C GLU A 590 -29.61 18.41 15.59
N MET A 591 -29.38 17.12 15.62
CA MET A 591 -28.10 16.57 16.07
C MET A 591 -26.97 16.87 15.08
N VAL A 592 -27.24 16.93 13.77
CA VAL A 592 -26.24 17.36 12.74
C VAL A 592 -25.81 18.81 13.03
N THR A 593 -26.74 19.69 13.41
CA THR A 593 -26.41 21.07 13.79
C THR A 593 -25.48 21.10 15.00
N SER A 594 -25.78 20.31 16.04
CA SER A 594 -24.91 20.16 17.21
C SER A 594 -23.51 19.62 16.86
N LEU A 595 -23.42 18.66 15.95
CA LEU A 595 -22.13 18.15 15.48
C LEU A 595 -21.31 19.22 14.76
N ALA A 596 -21.97 20.09 13.96
CA ALA A 596 -21.32 21.21 13.29
C ALA A 596 -20.77 22.23 14.30
N GLU A 597 -21.52 22.56 15.35
CA GLU A 597 -21.09 23.45 16.45
C GLU A 597 -19.88 22.88 17.20
N ARG A 598 -19.89 21.57 17.49
CA ARG A 598 -18.75 20.87 18.10
C ARG A 598 -17.52 20.91 17.21
N ALA A 599 -17.68 20.67 15.91
CA ALA A 599 -16.58 20.72 14.94
C ALA A 599 -15.97 22.13 14.87
N GLU A 600 -16.78 23.18 14.94
CA GLU A 600 -16.32 24.56 15.01
C GLU A 600 -15.54 24.83 16.30
N ALA A 601 -16.03 24.38 17.45
CA ALA A 601 -15.34 24.52 18.73
C ALA A 601 -13.96 23.83 18.74
N VAL A 602 -13.85 22.63 18.17
CA VAL A 602 -12.57 21.91 18.00
C VAL A 602 -11.63 22.66 17.07
N ARG A 603 -12.13 23.18 15.94
CA ARG A 603 -11.34 23.97 14.99
C ARG A 603 -10.78 25.25 15.62
N ASP A 604 -11.59 25.92 16.40
CA ASP A 604 -11.20 27.15 17.11
C ASP A 604 -10.38 26.88 18.38
N ARG A 605 -10.08 25.61 18.68
CA ARG A 605 -9.37 25.18 19.90
C ARG A 605 -10.03 25.64 21.20
N ARG A 606 -11.35 25.72 21.22
CA ARG A 606 -12.14 26.05 22.43
C ARG A 606 -12.34 24.84 23.35
N VAL A 607 -12.01 23.63 22.84
CA VAL A 607 -12.15 22.36 23.56
C VAL A 607 -10.83 21.59 23.45
N GLU A 608 -10.44 20.92 24.54
CA GLU A 608 -9.23 20.12 24.59
C GLU A 608 -9.38 18.81 23.77
N PRO A 609 -8.31 18.34 23.08
CA PRO A 609 -8.39 17.15 22.20
C PRO A 609 -8.83 15.85 22.89
N HIS A 610 -8.70 15.77 24.22
CA HIS A 610 -9.14 14.61 25.01
C HIS A 610 -10.63 14.66 25.34
N GLU A 611 -11.24 15.84 25.38
CA GLU A 611 -12.67 16.03 25.62
C GLU A 611 -13.46 15.82 24.34
N ASP A 612 -13.07 16.49 23.24
CA ASP A 612 -13.68 16.33 21.93
C ASP A 612 -12.66 16.54 20.80
N ASN A 613 -12.88 15.85 19.67
CA ASN A 613 -12.00 15.94 18.52
C ASN A 613 -12.74 15.51 17.25
N MET A 614 -12.18 15.87 16.06
CA MET A 614 -12.81 15.57 14.77
C MET A 614 -13.08 14.08 14.55
N LEU A 615 -12.24 13.18 15.09
CA LEU A 615 -12.44 11.74 14.94
C LEU A 615 -13.71 11.28 15.70
N LYS A 616 -13.90 11.78 16.92
CA LYS A 616 -15.08 11.51 17.75
C LYS A 616 -16.34 12.06 17.08
N ILE A 617 -16.30 13.33 16.65
CA ILE A 617 -17.43 13.99 15.96
C ILE A 617 -17.82 13.23 14.70
N THR A 618 -16.85 12.85 13.87
CA THR A 618 -17.12 12.09 12.64
C THR A 618 -17.69 10.70 12.95
N ASN A 619 -17.21 10.03 13.99
CA ASN A 619 -17.76 8.75 14.42
C ASN A 619 -19.19 8.89 14.95
N ASP A 620 -19.48 9.94 15.72
CA ASP A 620 -20.82 10.25 16.19
C ASP A 620 -21.77 10.56 15.02
N GLY A 621 -21.30 11.33 14.00
CA GLY A 621 -22.06 11.59 12.77
C GLY A 621 -22.41 10.32 12.00
N ARG A 622 -21.47 9.40 11.89
CA ARG A 622 -21.72 8.09 11.23
C ARG A 622 -22.74 7.24 12.02
N LYS A 623 -22.65 7.22 13.34
CA LYS A 623 -23.62 6.54 14.20
C LYS A 623 -25.00 7.15 14.07
N LEU A 624 -25.07 8.48 14.06
CA LEU A 624 -26.32 9.22 13.85
C LEU A 624 -26.97 8.89 12.51
N ALA A 625 -26.15 8.83 11.44
CA ALA A 625 -26.61 8.47 10.10
C ALA A 625 -27.09 7.01 10.01
N LEU A 626 -26.55 6.11 10.83
CA LEU A 626 -26.97 4.72 10.90
C LEU A 626 -28.28 4.58 11.66
N ASP A 627 -28.29 5.04 12.91
CA ASP A 627 -29.47 5.04 13.78
C ASP A 627 -29.31 6.05 14.91
N GLN A 628 -30.28 6.98 15.05
CA GLN A 628 -30.25 8.02 16.08
C GLN A 628 -30.14 7.47 17.52
N ARG A 629 -30.64 6.24 17.76
CA ARG A 629 -30.61 5.56 19.07
C ARG A 629 -29.17 5.16 19.48
N LEU A 630 -28.20 5.12 18.53
CA LEU A 630 -26.79 4.89 18.85
C LEU A 630 -26.13 6.09 19.54
N ILE A 631 -26.70 7.27 19.39
CA ILE A 631 -26.27 8.50 20.08
C ILE A 631 -27.06 8.68 21.36
N ASN A 632 -28.40 8.54 21.30
CA ASN A 632 -29.25 8.62 22.46
C ASN A 632 -30.28 7.47 22.43
N PRO A 633 -30.09 6.43 23.27
CA PRO A 633 -30.95 5.25 23.30
C PRO A 633 -32.42 5.54 23.69
N LEU A 634 -32.70 6.71 24.23
CA LEU A 634 -34.05 7.13 24.62
C LEU A 634 -34.86 7.67 23.44
N LEU A 635 -34.25 7.90 22.28
CA LEU A 635 -34.96 8.35 21.09
C LEU A 635 -35.84 7.22 20.52
N PRO A 636 -36.97 7.57 19.88
CA PRO A 636 -37.85 6.58 19.27
C PRO A 636 -37.14 5.87 18.08
N ASP A 637 -37.66 4.67 17.76
CA ASP A 637 -37.35 4.00 16.52
C ASP A 637 -37.98 4.76 15.35
N GLU A 638 -37.17 5.26 14.46
CA GLU A 638 -37.60 6.04 13.29
C GLU A 638 -38.11 5.11 12.19
N GLU A 639 -39.34 5.27 11.76
CA GLU A 639 -39.99 4.41 10.76
C GLU A 639 -39.18 4.32 9.45
N HIS A 640 -38.64 5.44 9.02
CA HIS A 640 -37.83 5.55 7.79
C HIS A 640 -36.31 5.46 8.02
N SER A 641 -35.89 4.81 9.11
CA SER A 641 -34.47 4.58 9.40
C SER A 641 -33.82 3.60 8.40
N LYS A 642 -32.49 3.65 8.28
CA LYS A 642 -31.72 2.66 7.48
C LYS A 642 -31.99 1.24 7.94
N VAL A 643 -32.12 1.04 9.25
CA VAL A 643 -32.39 -0.28 9.85
C VAL A 643 -33.76 -0.80 9.41
N ASN A 644 -34.78 0.05 9.47
CA ASN A 644 -36.13 -0.37 9.04
C ASN A 644 -36.21 -0.61 7.53
N ALA A 645 -35.62 0.26 6.73
CA ALA A 645 -35.57 0.06 5.28
C ALA A 645 -34.83 -1.25 4.89
N LEU A 646 -33.73 -1.56 5.60
CA LEU A 646 -33.00 -2.81 5.40
C LEU A 646 -33.88 -4.01 5.76
N VAL A 647 -34.60 -3.96 6.90
CA VAL A 647 -35.47 -5.06 7.35
C VAL A 647 -36.56 -5.34 6.32
N GLU A 648 -37.21 -4.29 5.79
CA GLU A 648 -38.22 -4.44 4.74
C GLU A 648 -37.66 -5.09 3.48
N LYS A 649 -36.57 -4.56 2.95
CA LYS A 649 -35.90 -5.07 1.73
C LYS A 649 -35.41 -6.51 1.93
N ALA A 650 -34.76 -6.78 3.04
CA ALA A 650 -34.22 -8.11 3.36
C ALA A 650 -35.35 -9.16 3.55
N TYR A 651 -36.47 -8.78 4.17
CA TYR A 651 -37.63 -9.64 4.31
C TYR A 651 -38.30 -9.94 2.97
N GLU A 652 -38.48 -8.93 2.10
CA GLU A 652 -39.01 -9.11 0.74
C GLU A 652 -38.18 -10.14 -0.06
N ILE A 653 -36.85 -10.01 0.00
CA ILE A 653 -35.95 -10.95 -0.67
C ILE A 653 -36.05 -12.35 -0.06
N TRP A 654 -36.12 -12.45 1.26
CA TRP A 654 -36.28 -13.72 1.96
C TRP A 654 -37.56 -14.45 1.54
N GLU A 655 -38.69 -13.76 1.49
CA GLU A 655 -39.97 -14.31 1.07
C GLU A 655 -39.92 -14.73 -0.41
N ARG A 656 -39.46 -13.86 -1.29
CA ARG A 656 -39.37 -14.12 -2.74
C ARG A 656 -38.46 -15.31 -3.06
N THR A 657 -37.45 -15.58 -2.28
CA THR A 657 -36.45 -16.63 -2.51
C THR A 657 -36.60 -17.83 -1.59
N ALA A 658 -37.80 -18.08 -1.06
CA ALA A 658 -38.09 -19.15 -0.11
C ALA A 658 -37.74 -20.52 -0.68
N ASP A 659 -38.10 -20.81 -1.93
CA ASP A 659 -37.84 -22.09 -2.61
C ASP A 659 -36.35 -22.36 -2.80
N ALA A 660 -35.61 -21.35 -3.19
CA ALA A 660 -34.15 -21.42 -3.41
C ALA A 660 -33.34 -21.41 -2.10
N LYS A 661 -33.97 -21.05 -0.98
CA LYS A 661 -33.32 -20.82 0.33
C LYS A 661 -32.08 -19.93 0.19
N SER A 662 -32.24 -18.84 -0.58
CA SER A 662 -31.14 -17.90 -0.81
C SER A 662 -30.74 -17.20 0.47
N ALA A 663 -29.47 -16.89 0.61
CA ALA A 663 -28.89 -16.23 1.77
C ALA A 663 -28.54 -14.76 1.46
N GLN A 664 -28.48 -13.95 2.49
CA GLN A 664 -28.17 -12.54 2.42
C GLN A 664 -27.05 -12.19 3.43
N LEU A 665 -26.12 -11.32 3.03
CA LEU A 665 -25.10 -10.77 3.91
C LEU A 665 -25.50 -9.33 4.33
N ILE A 666 -25.36 -9.03 5.61
CA ILE A 666 -25.58 -7.68 6.14
C ILE A 666 -24.29 -7.23 6.82
N PHE A 667 -23.68 -6.16 6.31
CA PHE A 667 -22.51 -5.56 6.88
C PHE A 667 -22.86 -4.34 7.72
N CYS A 668 -22.41 -4.37 9.00
CA CYS A 668 -22.53 -3.26 9.93
C CYS A 668 -21.29 -3.22 10.85
N ASP A 669 -20.51 -2.15 10.79
CA ASP A 669 -19.25 -1.95 11.54
C ASP A 669 -19.44 -1.08 12.79
N LEU A 670 -20.40 -0.15 12.76
CA LEU A 670 -20.57 0.88 13.80
C LEU A 670 -21.29 0.40 15.07
N SER A 671 -22.05 -0.67 14.97
CA SER A 671 -22.80 -1.22 16.10
C SER A 671 -22.68 -2.75 16.10
N THR A 672 -21.61 -3.27 16.67
CA THR A 672 -21.41 -4.71 16.83
C THR A 672 -22.10 -5.23 18.10
N PRO A 673 -22.51 -6.52 18.16
CA PRO A 673 -23.21 -7.08 19.30
C PRO A 673 -22.42 -6.90 20.59
N LYS A 674 -23.08 -6.40 21.62
CA LYS A 674 -22.55 -6.27 22.98
C LYS A 674 -23.08 -7.43 23.82
N ASN A 675 -22.23 -8.09 24.61
CA ASN A 675 -22.67 -8.97 25.67
C ASN A 675 -23.18 -8.09 26.83
N LEU A 676 -24.43 -7.71 26.77
CA LEU A 676 -25.09 -7.04 27.88
C LEU A 676 -25.39 -8.10 28.93
N GLY A 677 -24.71 -8.01 30.10
CA GLY A 677 -25.16 -8.68 31.30
C GLY A 677 -26.56 -8.17 31.66
N LYS A 678 -27.32 -8.95 32.45
CA LYS A 678 -28.67 -8.59 32.89
C LYS A 678 -28.79 -7.11 33.26
N ILE A 679 -29.63 -6.37 32.56
CA ILE A 679 -29.87 -4.96 32.83
C ILE A 679 -30.95 -4.91 33.90
N THR A 680 -30.59 -4.41 35.06
CA THR A 680 -31.52 -4.03 36.13
C THR A 680 -31.83 -2.55 36.00
N ALA A 681 -33.11 -2.20 35.88
CA ALA A 681 -33.52 -0.81 35.93
C ALA A 681 -33.20 -0.18 37.28
N ALA A 682 -33.14 1.16 37.35
CA ALA A 682 -32.82 1.91 38.58
C ALA A 682 -33.78 1.64 39.73
N ASP A 683 -34.93 1.06 39.47
CA ASP A 683 -35.96 0.65 40.44
C ASP A 683 -35.85 -0.83 40.86
N GLY A 684 -34.80 -1.55 40.44
CA GLY A 684 -34.56 -2.94 40.84
C GLY A 684 -35.41 -3.98 40.12
N LYS A 685 -36.24 -3.61 39.10
CA LYS A 685 -36.97 -4.55 38.27
C LYS A 685 -36.11 -5.03 37.09
N GLU A 686 -36.13 -6.33 36.79
CA GLU A 686 -35.59 -6.84 35.53
C GLU A 686 -36.42 -6.21 34.39
N VAL A 687 -35.81 -5.38 33.55
CA VAL A 687 -36.45 -4.90 32.32
C VAL A 687 -36.47 -6.06 31.36
N SER A 688 -37.62 -6.33 30.74
CA SER A 688 -37.71 -7.34 29.69
C SER A 688 -36.78 -6.97 28.57
N GLU A 689 -35.93 -7.91 28.10
CA GLU A 689 -34.98 -7.74 26.99
C GLU A 689 -35.68 -7.26 25.68
N GLU A 690 -36.97 -7.22 25.62
CA GLU A 690 -37.80 -6.83 24.47
C GLU A 690 -37.99 -5.31 24.30
N GLU A 691 -37.71 -4.49 25.32
CA GLU A 691 -38.10 -3.07 25.33
C GLU A 691 -36.91 -2.08 25.22
N VAL A 692 -35.68 -2.55 25.33
CA VAL A 692 -34.49 -1.66 25.31
C VAL A 692 -33.69 -1.86 24.04
N PHE A 693 -33.37 -0.75 23.35
CA PHE A 693 -32.42 -0.75 22.24
C PHE A 693 -31.01 -1.04 22.77
N ASP A 694 -30.46 -2.20 22.42
CA ASP A 694 -29.15 -2.67 22.83
C ASP A 694 -28.08 -2.40 21.75
N ASP A 695 -28.32 -2.88 20.54
CA ASP A 695 -27.50 -2.66 19.35
C ASP A 695 -28.30 -2.96 18.07
N VAL A 696 -27.73 -2.53 16.93
CA VAL A 696 -28.39 -2.69 15.61
C VAL A 696 -28.55 -4.16 15.21
N TYR A 697 -27.64 -5.05 15.59
CA TYR A 697 -27.72 -6.47 15.23
C TYR A 697 -28.93 -7.15 15.86
N HIS A 698 -29.12 -6.95 17.15
CA HIS A 698 -30.26 -7.52 17.87
C HIS A 698 -31.57 -6.84 17.44
N ASP A 699 -31.56 -5.56 17.12
CA ASP A 699 -32.74 -4.86 16.62
C ASP A 699 -33.20 -5.41 15.25
N ILE A 700 -32.28 -5.61 14.31
CA ILE A 700 -32.57 -6.27 13.01
C ILE A 700 -33.13 -7.66 13.25
N LYS A 701 -32.49 -8.46 14.11
CA LYS A 701 -32.93 -9.82 14.42
C LYS A 701 -34.37 -9.83 14.96
N ARG A 702 -34.66 -9.00 15.96
CA ARG A 702 -36.01 -8.87 16.54
C ARG A 702 -37.09 -8.47 15.50
N LYS A 703 -36.75 -7.50 14.64
CA LYS A 703 -37.66 -7.02 13.60
C LYS A 703 -37.92 -8.08 12.53
N LEU A 704 -36.94 -8.83 12.11
CA LEU A 704 -37.11 -9.94 11.17
C LEU A 704 -37.96 -11.08 11.77
N ILE A 705 -37.74 -11.42 13.05
CA ILE A 705 -38.53 -12.40 13.77
C ILE A 705 -39.99 -11.96 13.86
N ARG A 706 -40.25 -10.69 14.19
CA ARG A 706 -41.62 -10.12 14.23
C ARG A 706 -42.32 -10.22 12.87
N LYS A 707 -41.59 -10.17 11.77
CA LYS A 707 -42.13 -10.38 10.41
C LYS A 707 -42.35 -11.85 10.04
N GLY A 708 -41.93 -12.78 10.89
CA GLY A 708 -42.16 -14.22 10.68
C GLY A 708 -40.92 -15.02 10.24
N VAL A 709 -39.72 -14.39 10.19
CA VAL A 709 -38.48 -15.12 9.90
C VAL A 709 -38.13 -16.01 11.11
N PRO A 710 -37.87 -17.31 10.90
CA PRO A 710 -37.45 -18.20 11.99
C PRO A 710 -36.09 -17.76 12.58
N GLU A 711 -35.98 -17.69 13.89
CA GLU A 711 -34.77 -17.26 14.58
C GLU A 711 -33.51 -18.03 14.14
N LYS A 712 -33.64 -19.34 13.91
CA LYS A 712 -32.56 -20.22 13.46
C LYS A 712 -31.97 -19.86 12.08
N GLU A 713 -32.67 -19.04 11.29
CA GLU A 713 -32.23 -18.60 9.97
C GLU A 713 -31.42 -17.31 10.03
N ILE A 714 -31.31 -16.69 11.22
CA ILE A 714 -30.56 -15.44 11.45
C ILE A 714 -29.37 -15.75 12.36
N ALA A 715 -28.17 -15.37 11.93
CA ALA A 715 -26.95 -15.60 12.70
C ALA A 715 -26.02 -14.39 12.66
N PHE A 716 -25.26 -14.22 13.73
CA PHE A 716 -24.18 -13.22 13.84
C PHE A 716 -22.83 -13.91 13.75
N ILE A 717 -21.94 -13.40 12.91
CA ILE A 717 -20.56 -13.90 12.84
C ILE A 717 -19.84 -13.82 14.20
N HIS A 718 -20.24 -12.89 15.05
CA HIS A 718 -19.68 -12.65 16.36
C HIS A 718 -19.94 -13.79 17.36
N GLU A 719 -20.97 -14.61 17.14
CA GLU A 719 -21.30 -15.79 17.95
C GLU A 719 -20.34 -16.94 17.67
N ALA A 720 -19.69 -16.95 16.50
CA ALA A 720 -18.73 -17.97 16.10
C ALA A 720 -17.31 -17.61 16.52
N ASN A 721 -17.01 -17.75 17.82
CA ASN A 721 -15.73 -17.31 18.40
C ASN A 721 -14.54 -18.27 18.16
N THR A 722 -14.79 -19.45 17.62
CA THR A 722 -13.75 -20.43 17.28
C THR A 722 -13.81 -20.77 15.80
N GLU A 723 -12.70 -21.20 15.23
CA GLU A 723 -12.63 -21.59 13.82
C GLU A 723 -13.61 -22.73 13.47
N LEU A 724 -13.76 -23.69 14.42
CA LEU A 724 -14.73 -24.78 14.24
C LEU A 724 -16.16 -24.25 14.12
N ARG A 725 -16.56 -23.34 15.00
CA ARG A 725 -17.90 -22.73 14.98
C ARG A 725 -18.10 -21.87 13.73
N LYS A 726 -17.06 -21.17 13.23
CA LYS A 726 -17.15 -20.44 11.97
C LYS A 726 -17.38 -21.38 10.79
N THR A 727 -16.62 -22.48 10.72
CA THR A 727 -16.77 -23.47 9.66
C THR A 727 -18.17 -24.08 9.66
N GLU A 728 -18.71 -24.39 10.84
CA GLU A 728 -20.09 -24.88 11.01
C GLU A 728 -21.12 -23.83 10.56
N LEU A 729 -20.97 -22.57 10.99
CA LEU A 729 -21.85 -21.47 10.60
C LEU A 729 -21.84 -21.26 9.09
N PHE A 730 -20.66 -21.25 8.47
CA PHE A 730 -20.54 -21.10 7.00
C PHE A 730 -21.17 -22.28 6.25
N GLY A 731 -21.07 -23.50 6.80
CA GLY A 731 -21.79 -24.66 6.30
C GLY A 731 -23.32 -24.48 6.33
N LYS A 732 -23.85 -23.93 7.41
CA LYS A 732 -25.29 -23.62 7.55
C LYS A 732 -25.76 -22.54 6.56
N VAL A 733 -24.91 -21.53 6.27
CA VAL A 733 -25.23 -20.52 5.25
C VAL A 733 -25.23 -21.13 3.86
N ARG A 734 -24.22 -21.93 3.50
CA ARG A 734 -24.14 -22.61 2.19
C ARG A 734 -25.30 -23.59 1.95
N SER A 735 -25.77 -24.23 3.00
CA SER A 735 -26.92 -25.15 2.91
C SER A 735 -28.29 -24.45 2.89
N GLY A 736 -28.32 -23.13 3.19
CA GLY A 736 -29.56 -22.35 3.30
C GLY A 736 -30.33 -22.57 4.61
N GLN A 737 -29.70 -23.16 5.64
CA GLN A 737 -30.26 -23.23 7.01
C GLN A 737 -30.20 -21.89 7.70
N VAL A 738 -29.13 -21.09 7.44
CA VAL A 738 -29.00 -19.70 7.84
C VAL A 738 -29.14 -18.86 6.58
N ARG A 739 -30.14 -17.99 6.55
CA ARG A 739 -30.46 -17.15 5.41
C ARG A 739 -30.07 -15.69 5.60
N PHE A 740 -29.79 -15.27 6.83
CA PHE A 740 -29.24 -13.95 7.17
C PHE A 740 -27.96 -14.12 7.98
N LEU A 741 -26.86 -13.64 7.44
CA LEU A 741 -25.58 -13.56 8.16
C LEU A 741 -25.22 -12.10 8.35
N ILE A 742 -25.18 -11.66 9.60
CA ILE A 742 -24.88 -10.29 9.99
C ILE A 742 -23.48 -10.22 10.57
N GLY A 743 -22.67 -9.26 10.12
CA GLY A 743 -21.32 -9.15 10.62
C GLY A 743 -20.61 -7.84 10.25
N SER A 744 -19.41 -7.69 10.80
CA SER A 744 -18.52 -6.56 10.51
C SER A 744 -17.52 -6.89 9.41
N THR A 745 -17.03 -5.85 8.73
CA THR A 745 -15.94 -5.97 7.74
C THR A 745 -14.74 -6.74 8.29
N GLN A 746 -14.34 -6.45 9.52
CA GLN A 746 -13.20 -7.11 10.16
C GLN A 746 -13.39 -8.62 10.34
N LYS A 747 -14.63 -9.10 10.57
CA LYS A 747 -14.90 -10.52 10.81
C LYS A 747 -15.39 -11.28 9.59
N MET A 748 -16.06 -10.61 8.65
CA MET A 748 -16.60 -11.21 7.43
C MET A 748 -15.90 -10.75 6.15
N GLY A 749 -15.17 -9.61 6.17
CA GLY A 749 -14.53 -9.05 4.98
C GLY A 749 -13.38 -9.89 4.43
N ALA A 750 -12.78 -10.77 5.21
CA ALA A 750 -11.73 -11.69 4.78
C ALA A 750 -12.05 -13.13 5.20
N GLY A 751 -11.74 -14.11 4.33
CA GLY A 751 -11.84 -15.53 4.65
C GLY A 751 -13.23 -16.12 4.73
N THR A 752 -14.30 -15.35 4.51
CA THR A 752 -15.67 -15.86 4.55
C THR A 752 -16.02 -16.53 3.22
N ASN A 753 -16.25 -17.84 3.24
CA ASN A 753 -16.57 -18.65 2.06
C ASN A 753 -18.02 -19.17 2.15
N VAL A 754 -18.99 -18.33 1.77
CA VAL A 754 -20.43 -18.57 1.93
C VAL A 754 -21.24 -18.25 0.67
N GLN A 755 -20.58 -18.02 -0.47
CA GLN A 755 -21.17 -17.46 -1.69
C GLN A 755 -22.24 -18.31 -2.36
N ASP A 756 -22.28 -19.62 -2.12
CA ASP A 756 -23.08 -20.58 -2.90
C ASP A 756 -24.53 -20.14 -3.15
N ARG A 757 -25.20 -19.61 -2.14
CA ARG A 757 -26.62 -19.21 -2.19
C ARG A 757 -26.83 -17.71 -1.98
N LEU A 758 -25.75 -16.91 -1.96
CA LEU A 758 -25.88 -15.47 -1.73
C LEU A 758 -26.59 -14.80 -2.90
N ILE A 759 -27.71 -14.13 -2.61
CA ILE A 759 -28.50 -13.37 -3.58
C ILE A 759 -28.39 -11.87 -3.36
N ALA A 760 -28.17 -11.43 -2.11
CA ALA A 760 -28.08 -10.02 -1.76
C ALA A 760 -26.99 -9.72 -0.73
N LEU A 761 -26.43 -8.54 -0.83
CA LEU A 761 -25.50 -7.94 0.11
C LEU A 761 -25.99 -6.54 0.49
N HIS A 762 -26.01 -6.26 1.77
CA HIS A 762 -26.49 -4.98 2.32
C HIS A 762 -25.34 -4.26 3.02
N HIS A 763 -24.97 -3.10 2.51
CA HIS A 763 -24.07 -2.13 3.17
C HIS A 763 -24.91 -1.20 4.04
N LEU A 764 -25.15 -1.57 5.30
CA LEU A 764 -25.96 -0.77 6.21
C LEU A 764 -25.21 0.49 6.66
N ASP A 765 -23.92 0.34 6.94
CA ASP A 765 -22.99 1.46 7.10
C ASP A 765 -21.85 1.33 6.07
N VAL A 766 -21.64 2.35 5.27
CA VAL A 766 -20.63 2.35 4.21
C VAL A 766 -19.25 2.58 4.84
N PRO A 767 -18.27 1.69 4.60
CA PRO A 767 -16.91 1.86 5.09
C PRO A 767 -16.23 3.10 4.49
N TRP A 768 -15.23 3.64 5.21
CA TRP A 768 -14.42 4.76 4.73
C TRP A 768 -13.52 4.43 3.53
N ARG A 769 -13.11 3.17 3.44
CA ARG A 769 -12.13 2.76 2.44
C ARG A 769 -12.82 2.05 1.30
N PRO A 770 -12.58 2.47 0.06
CA PRO A 770 -13.08 1.72 -1.11
C PRO A 770 -12.68 0.25 -1.08
N SER A 771 -11.47 -0.07 -0.63
CA SER A 771 -10.99 -1.46 -0.48
C SER A 771 -11.82 -2.32 0.47
N ASP A 772 -12.40 -1.71 1.53
CA ASP A 772 -13.29 -2.45 2.44
C ASP A 772 -14.61 -2.81 1.74
N ILE A 773 -15.11 -1.92 0.87
CA ILE A 773 -16.28 -2.18 0.03
C ILE A 773 -15.99 -3.32 -0.94
N GLU A 774 -14.86 -3.27 -1.65
CA GLU A 774 -14.42 -4.33 -2.56
C GLU A 774 -14.28 -5.67 -1.84
N GLN A 775 -13.72 -5.68 -0.61
CA GLN A 775 -13.63 -6.89 0.20
C GLN A 775 -15.00 -7.44 0.61
N GLN A 776 -15.95 -6.57 0.97
CA GLN A 776 -17.32 -6.99 1.29
C GLN A 776 -18.01 -7.54 0.05
N GLU A 777 -17.97 -6.82 -1.07
CA GLU A 777 -18.62 -7.21 -2.32
C GLU A 777 -17.98 -8.47 -2.92
N GLY A 778 -16.67 -8.65 -2.77
CA GLY A 778 -15.97 -9.89 -3.14
C GLY A 778 -16.39 -11.14 -2.36
N ARG A 779 -17.30 -11.03 -1.39
CA ARG A 779 -17.92 -12.21 -0.73
C ARG A 779 -19.10 -12.75 -1.53
N ILE A 780 -19.81 -11.91 -2.24
CA ILE A 780 -20.95 -12.29 -3.08
C ILE A 780 -20.55 -12.39 -4.57
N LEU A 781 -19.71 -11.48 -5.05
CA LEU A 781 -19.15 -11.49 -6.41
C LEU A 781 -17.99 -12.47 -6.49
N ARG A 782 -18.31 -13.75 -6.36
CA ARG A 782 -17.31 -14.81 -6.25
C ARG A 782 -17.74 -16.03 -7.04
N GLN A 783 -16.74 -16.76 -7.54
CA GLN A 783 -16.97 -18.06 -8.20
C GLN A 783 -17.66 -19.04 -7.26
N GLY A 784 -18.53 -19.88 -7.81
CA GLY A 784 -19.30 -20.86 -7.05
C GLY A 784 -20.61 -20.30 -6.49
N ASN A 785 -20.95 -19.03 -6.72
CA ASN A 785 -22.29 -18.53 -6.49
C ASN A 785 -23.24 -19.13 -7.54
N ARG A 786 -24.39 -19.64 -7.09
CA ARG A 786 -25.37 -20.28 -7.96
C ARG A 786 -26.28 -19.29 -8.69
N ASN A 787 -26.26 -18.04 -8.29
CA ASN A 787 -27.08 -17.00 -8.91
C ASN A 787 -26.30 -16.35 -10.04
N ASP A 788 -26.92 -16.14 -11.19
CA ASP A 788 -26.35 -15.41 -12.33
C ASP A 788 -26.31 -13.90 -12.06
N THR A 789 -27.26 -13.40 -11.27
CA THR A 789 -27.39 -12.00 -10.87
C THR A 789 -27.56 -11.90 -9.37
N VAL A 790 -26.87 -10.94 -8.75
CA VAL A 790 -26.95 -10.64 -7.32
C VAL A 790 -27.19 -9.15 -7.10
N HIS A 791 -27.78 -8.82 -5.96
CA HIS A 791 -28.17 -7.44 -5.64
C HIS A 791 -27.30 -6.88 -4.52
N ILE A 792 -26.82 -5.65 -4.69
CA ILE A 792 -26.00 -4.94 -3.71
C ILE A 792 -26.72 -3.65 -3.32
N TYR A 793 -27.13 -3.57 -2.07
CA TYR A 793 -27.86 -2.44 -1.52
C TYR A 793 -26.99 -1.57 -0.65
N ARG A 794 -27.01 -0.26 -0.87
CA ARG A 794 -26.31 0.75 -0.08
C ARG A 794 -27.31 1.69 0.55
N TYR A 795 -27.35 1.76 1.88
CA TYR A 795 -28.29 2.57 2.62
C TYR A 795 -27.66 3.91 2.98
N VAL A 796 -28.28 5.01 2.54
CA VAL A 796 -27.75 6.37 2.70
C VAL A 796 -28.83 7.27 3.28
N THR A 797 -28.50 8.06 4.30
CA THR A 797 -29.38 9.12 4.81
C THR A 797 -28.97 10.43 4.17
N GLU A 798 -29.94 11.16 3.59
CA GLU A 798 -29.69 12.41 2.91
C GLU A 798 -29.19 13.48 3.89
N GLY A 799 -28.16 14.24 3.50
CA GLY A 799 -27.61 15.33 4.30
C GLY A 799 -26.81 14.93 5.56
N THR A 800 -26.44 13.66 5.69
CA THR A 800 -25.62 13.20 6.84
C THR A 800 -24.22 12.70 6.41
#